data_ee25ba21642761bc28f56ee3ff53ed79
#
_entry.id   ee25ba21642761bc28f56ee3ff53ed79
#
_cell.length_a   1.000
_cell.length_b   1.000
_cell.length_c   1.000
_cell.angle_alpha   90.00
_cell.angle_beta   90.00
_cell.angle_gamma   90.00
#
_symmetry.space_group_name_H-M   'P 1'
#
loop_
_entity.id
_entity.type
_entity.pdbx_description
1 polymer ?
#
loop_
_entity_poly.entity_id
_entity_poly.type
_entity_poly.pdbx_seq_one_letter_code
_entity_poly.pdbx_strand_id
1 'polypeptide(L)'
;MIDTGIQNHGIEYAVPEKLTAEEMMFSEMFMTEDEIRKWEDSFSADGDIFNRRSLSKKELEKLDDEMLIPLILTYQTGNMSEEQFKETMENAMSANPEQAPEGLDVKNLTLDEIQEQMQMELKTHEAEDEDGNITTYVDMRPVMLGMIQSGQMDAGQLDAIRKQMKDTIDDIGSKTMRSMGIAYAISCDKAAGMDIDSIQKKYLWMQGLKMFVMAFFMLAASVGAGYFAAKVGAGVGRDLREKIFRKVMGFSNTEMDKFSTASLITRSTNDVQQIQLVTAMLLRMLMYAPIIGIGGVIKVVNSGAHIGWIIGLAVFAIFCLVLVLMVLAMPKFKIMQKLVDKLNLVSREILTGLPVIRAFGREEVEEERFEKSNTDLMKTQLFTGRVMSFMFPGMMLVMYLTTLLIVWVSAHRIDEGTLQVGAMTAFITYSTQIVISFLMLTVMSVLLPRAGVAAERIDEVMKTDTVITEPVSPEKPVSASGEVRFSGVSFKYPSADSNALENIDFTASPGQTTAIIGSTGCGKSTLINLIPRFYDVTEGSVTVGGTGVRKISKSDLRSMIGLVPQKGVLFSGTIDSNLRFGQPEASQEDVEKAAEIAQALEFITDGEGGFERSIAQGGSNVSGGQKQRLAIARAIVKKPKIYIFDDSFSALDMKTDAMLRKALGEYVKDSTVIIVAQRISTIMNADQILVLDEGKITGRGTHAELLRSCDTYRQIAKSQLSEEEINKSIGGGQDE
;
A
#
# COMPACT_ATOMS: atom_id res chain seq x y z
N MET A 1 11.63 23.95 27.04
CA MET A 1 10.59 23.89 28.08
C MET A 1 11.13 23.28 29.39
N ILE A 2 11.84 22.13 29.35
CA ILE A 2 12.47 21.53 30.57
C ILE A 2 13.51 22.47 31.13
N ASP A 3 14.56 22.76 30.38
CA ASP A 3 15.67 23.57 30.86
C ASP A 3 15.23 25.00 31.22
N THR A 4 14.63 25.74 30.27
CA THR A 4 14.21 27.13 30.51
C THR A 4 12.97 27.24 31.41
N GLY A 5 11.96 26.35 31.23
CA GLY A 5 10.68 26.49 31.92
C GLY A 5 10.65 25.89 33.31
N ILE A 6 11.36 24.77 33.54
CA ILE A 6 11.39 24.08 34.84
C ILE A 6 12.64 24.43 35.61
N GLN A 7 13.84 24.23 35.06
CA GLN A 7 15.09 24.49 35.74
C GLN A 7 15.36 25.99 35.95
N ASN A 8 15.12 26.82 34.90
CA ASN A 8 15.42 28.25 34.93
C ASN A 8 14.15 29.11 35.16
N HIS A 9 13.09 28.55 35.75
CA HIS A 9 11.85 29.26 36.12
C HIS A 9 11.24 30.19 35.03
N GLY A 10 11.47 29.86 33.75
CA GLY A 10 10.97 30.62 32.61
C GLY A 10 11.85 31.79 32.16
N ILE A 11 13.02 31.97 32.79
CA ILE A 11 14.02 33.00 32.46
C ILE A 11 14.97 32.44 31.39
N GLU A 12 15.18 33.21 30.32
CA GLU A 12 15.97 32.76 29.15
C GLU A 12 17.40 33.33 29.13
N TYR A 13 17.66 34.42 29.85
CA TYR A 13 18.90 35.18 29.84
C TYR A 13 19.51 35.34 31.23
N ALA A 14 20.83 35.36 31.30
CA ALA A 14 21.57 35.63 32.53
C ALA A 14 21.48 37.10 32.97
N VAL A 15 21.11 38.02 32.08
CA VAL A 15 20.87 39.42 32.37
C VAL A 15 19.50 39.58 33.05
N PRO A 16 19.45 39.98 34.35
CA PRO A 16 18.21 40.10 35.11
C PRO A 16 17.30 41.21 34.54
N GLU A 17 16.00 41.14 34.83
CA GLU A 17 15.06 42.20 34.49
C GLU A 17 15.11 43.34 35.46
N LYS A 18 15.43 43.06 36.75
CA LYS A 18 15.53 44.04 37.81
C LYS A 18 16.73 43.74 38.73
N LEU A 19 17.36 44.78 39.21
CA LEU A 19 18.46 44.74 40.19
C LEU A 19 18.17 45.69 41.34
N THR A 20 18.53 45.29 42.54
CA THR A 20 18.65 46.24 43.66
C THR A 20 19.94 47.05 43.53
N ALA A 21 20.06 48.16 44.24
CA ALA A 21 21.31 48.97 44.25
C ALA A 21 22.53 48.16 44.76
N GLU A 22 22.32 47.24 45.71
CA GLU A 22 23.36 46.33 46.20
C GLU A 22 23.79 45.32 45.14
N GLU A 23 22.82 44.67 44.44
CA GLU A 23 23.13 43.71 43.37
C GLU A 23 23.74 44.39 42.14
N MET A 24 23.42 45.65 41.87
CA MET A 24 24.06 46.42 40.79
C MET A 24 25.56 46.55 41.05
N MET A 25 25.98 46.92 42.28
CA MET A 25 27.38 47.00 42.66
C MET A 25 28.09 45.64 42.64
N PHE A 26 27.43 44.57 43.05
CA PHE A 26 28.00 43.22 43.00
C PHE A 26 28.17 42.71 41.57
N SER A 27 27.23 42.99 40.68
CA SER A 27 27.30 42.57 39.29
C SER A 27 28.48 43.18 38.53
N GLU A 28 28.89 44.38 38.88
CA GLU A 28 30.01 45.11 38.29
C GLU A 28 31.38 44.61 38.72
N MET A 29 31.49 43.85 39.82
CA MET A 29 32.72 43.47 40.49
C MET A 29 33.74 42.75 39.61
N PHE A 30 33.26 41.93 38.67
CA PHE A 30 34.10 41.19 37.72
C PHE A 30 34.04 41.74 36.30
N MET A 31 33.46 42.94 36.06
CA MET A 31 33.36 43.58 34.77
C MET A 31 34.54 44.50 34.47
N THR A 32 34.90 44.62 33.20
CA THR A 32 35.85 45.66 32.73
C THR A 32 35.15 47.01 32.67
N GLU A 33 35.91 48.11 32.60
CA GLU A 33 35.33 49.48 32.50
C GLU A 33 34.37 49.64 31.30
N ASP A 34 34.67 48.99 30.18
CA ASP A 34 33.79 49.04 29.00
C ASP A 34 32.50 48.19 29.18
N GLU A 35 32.59 47.07 29.89
CA GLU A 35 31.45 46.26 30.28
C GLU A 35 30.57 46.98 31.31
N ILE A 36 31.14 47.61 32.31
CA ILE A 36 30.40 48.42 33.30
C ILE A 36 29.59 49.51 32.61
N ARG A 37 30.19 50.28 31.71
CA ARG A 37 29.44 51.32 30.94
C ARG A 37 28.26 50.75 30.17
N LYS A 38 28.44 49.63 29.47
CA LYS A 38 27.35 48.95 28.72
C LYS A 38 26.28 48.40 29.67
N TRP A 39 26.69 47.90 30.81
CA TRP A 39 25.81 47.38 31.84
C TRP A 39 24.93 48.47 32.41
N GLU A 40 25.54 49.58 32.92
CA GLU A 40 24.82 50.76 33.44
C GLU A 40 23.87 51.36 32.36
N ASP A 41 24.34 51.49 31.13
CA ASP A 41 23.52 51.98 30.01
C ASP A 41 22.31 51.08 29.70
N SER A 42 22.38 49.81 30.06
CA SER A 42 21.32 48.84 29.84
C SER A 42 20.20 48.88 30.88
N PHE A 43 20.40 49.61 31.97
CA PHE A 43 19.42 49.78 33.06
C PHE A 43 18.99 51.23 33.24
N SER A 44 17.85 51.42 33.91
CA SER A 44 17.31 52.71 34.30
C SER A 44 16.96 52.67 35.79
N ALA A 45 17.49 53.61 36.58
CA ALA A 45 17.18 53.72 37.99
C ALA A 45 15.72 54.18 38.24
N ASP A 46 15.08 53.49 39.19
CA ASP A 46 13.73 53.85 39.70
C ASP A 46 13.78 53.65 41.23
N GLY A 47 14.24 54.67 41.94
CA GLY A 47 14.58 54.60 43.37
C GLY A 47 15.76 53.65 43.63
N ASP A 48 15.58 52.68 44.54
CA ASP A 48 16.58 51.67 44.85
C ASP A 48 16.62 50.45 43.92
N ILE A 49 15.79 50.47 42.86
CA ILE A 49 15.67 49.38 41.86
C ILE A 49 16.10 49.88 40.49
N PHE A 50 16.95 49.09 39.83
CA PHE A 50 17.39 49.29 38.46
C PHE A 50 16.58 48.37 37.54
N ASN A 51 15.79 48.93 36.62
CA ASN A 51 14.99 48.17 35.65
C ASN A 51 15.76 48.06 34.32
N ARG A 52 15.82 46.87 33.72
CA ARG A 52 16.42 46.70 32.40
C ARG A 52 15.60 47.45 31.36
N ARG A 53 16.27 48.23 30.51
CA ARG A 53 15.67 48.93 29.39
C ARG A 53 15.15 47.94 28.36
N SER A 54 14.15 48.36 27.55
CA SER A 54 13.61 47.56 26.47
C SER A 54 14.66 47.42 25.34
N LEU A 55 15.38 46.31 25.33
CA LEU A 55 16.36 45.93 24.31
C LEU A 55 15.71 45.05 23.25
N SER A 56 16.17 45.15 22.00
CA SER A 56 15.80 44.17 20.98
C SER A 56 16.39 42.79 21.35
N LYS A 57 15.76 41.73 20.83
CA LYS A 57 16.23 40.37 21.11
C LYS A 57 17.72 40.17 20.80
N LYS A 58 18.21 40.75 19.68
CA LYS A 58 19.63 40.65 19.29
C LYS A 58 20.57 41.42 20.21
N GLU A 59 20.13 42.58 20.68
CA GLU A 59 20.91 43.38 21.63
C GLU A 59 20.99 42.68 22.99
N LEU A 60 19.89 42.09 23.44
CA LEU A 60 19.85 41.31 24.67
C LEU A 60 20.72 40.05 24.59
N GLU A 61 20.66 39.30 23.50
CA GLU A 61 21.52 38.12 23.27
C GLU A 61 22.99 38.52 23.28
N LYS A 62 23.37 39.66 22.69
CA LYS A 62 24.74 40.15 22.67
C LYS A 62 25.22 40.59 24.07
N LEU A 63 24.37 41.32 24.80
CA LEU A 63 24.64 41.73 26.17
C LEU A 63 24.80 40.52 27.09
N ASP A 64 23.92 39.52 26.94
CA ASP A 64 23.96 38.30 27.71
C ASP A 64 25.24 37.47 27.49
N ASP A 65 25.70 37.38 26.21
CA ASP A 65 26.95 36.71 25.90
C ASP A 65 28.17 37.46 26.40
N GLU A 66 28.19 38.81 26.37
CA GLU A 66 29.28 39.63 26.87
C GLU A 66 29.37 39.60 28.40
N MET A 67 28.21 39.60 29.10
CA MET A 67 28.16 39.69 30.57
C MET A 67 28.13 38.30 31.26
N LEU A 68 28.08 37.21 30.53
CA LEU A 68 27.90 35.87 31.09
C LEU A 68 28.97 35.49 32.13
N ILE A 69 30.25 35.74 31.81
CA ILE A 69 31.40 35.42 32.70
C ILE A 69 31.34 36.21 34.00
N PRO A 70 31.24 37.57 33.99
CA PRO A 70 31.09 38.35 35.22
C PRO A 70 29.94 37.91 36.09
N LEU A 71 28.75 37.66 35.49
CA LEU A 71 27.55 37.28 36.24
C LEU A 71 27.67 35.88 36.88
N ILE A 72 28.30 34.92 36.20
CA ILE A 72 28.59 33.60 36.78
C ILE A 72 29.55 33.73 37.98
N LEU A 73 30.63 34.50 37.83
CA LEU A 73 31.57 34.71 38.91
C LEU A 73 30.91 35.38 40.12
N THR A 74 30.08 36.41 39.89
CA THR A 74 29.30 37.06 40.95
C THR A 74 28.38 36.08 41.67
N TYR A 75 27.68 35.18 40.91
CA TYR A 75 26.83 34.15 41.48
C TYR A 75 27.62 33.15 42.35
N GLN A 76 28.70 32.61 41.81
CA GLN A 76 29.55 31.68 42.56
C GLN A 76 30.15 32.27 43.83
N THR A 77 30.58 33.53 43.75
CA THR A 77 31.13 34.23 44.91
C THR A 77 30.06 34.49 45.98
N GLY A 78 28.80 34.68 45.57
CA GLY A 78 27.68 34.88 46.49
C GLY A 78 27.09 33.59 47.07
N ASN A 79 27.45 32.42 46.51
CA ASN A 79 26.87 31.12 46.88
C ASN A 79 27.97 30.07 47.08
N MET A 80 28.96 30.34 47.90
CA MET A 80 30.00 29.37 48.27
C MET A 80 29.48 28.46 49.37
N SER A 81 29.59 27.12 49.19
CA SER A 81 29.36 26.21 50.30
C SER A 81 30.41 26.43 51.40
N GLU A 82 30.09 26.10 52.65
CA GLU A 82 31.02 26.21 53.77
C GLU A 82 32.36 25.50 53.50
N GLU A 83 32.29 24.35 52.81
CA GLU A 83 33.47 23.57 52.44
C GLU A 83 34.33 24.30 51.41
N GLN A 84 33.72 24.82 50.35
CA GLN A 84 34.35 25.62 49.30
C GLN A 84 34.98 26.92 49.87
N PHE A 85 34.27 27.55 50.79
CA PHE A 85 34.75 28.73 51.46
C PHE A 85 36.04 28.43 52.26
N LYS A 86 36.04 27.36 53.07
CA LYS A 86 37.20 26.94 53.87
C LYS A 86 38.40 26.58 53.00
N GLU A 87 38.17 25.86 51.88
CA GLU A 87 39.20 25.50 50.90
C GLU A 87 39.77 26.75 50.21
N THR A 88 38.90 27.68 49.79
CA THR A 88 39.31 28.92 49.16
C THR A 88 40.16 29.77 50.12
N MET A 89 39.77 29.84 51.39
CA MET A 89 40.52 30.55 52.42
C MET A 89 41.89 29.90 52.72
N GLU A 90 41.96 28.57 52.79
CA GLU A 90 43.21 27.83 52.96
C GLU A 90 44.18 28.08 51.81
N ASN A 91 43.67 28.05 50.58
CA ASN A 91 44.47 28.35 49.38
C ASN A 91 44.98 29.80 49.36
N ALA A 92 44.16 30.76 49.76
CA ALA A 92 44.54 32.17 49.87
C ALA A 92 45.58 32.39 50.90
N MET A 93 45.44 31.74 52.05
CA MET A 93 46.41 31.79 53.13
C MET A 93 47.75 31.12 52.75
N SER A 94 47.69 30.01 52.03
CA SER A 94 48.88 29.30 51.52
C SER A 94 49.62 30.11 50.47
N ALA A 95 48.95 30.92 49.68
CA ALA A 95 49.52 31.77 48.66
C ALA A 95 50.17 33.03 49.22
N ASN A 96 49.73 33.55 50.41
CA ASN A 96 50.23 34.73 51.06
C ASN A 96 50.52 34.44 52.56
N PRO A 97 51.57 33.66 52.92
CA PRO A 97 51.87 33.25 54.29
C PRO A 97 52.21 34.42 55.25
N GLU A 98 52.68 35.55 54.73
CA GLU A 98 53.02 36.72 55.51
C GLU A 98 51.83 37.53 56.06
N GLN A 99 50.64 37.32 55.43
CA GLN A 99 49.35 37.95 55.80
C GLN A 99 48.41 37.01 56.56
N ALA A 100 48.77 35.73 56.64
CA ALA A 100 47.95 34.73 57.31
C ALA A 100 48.18 34.82 58.85
N PRO A 101 47.13 34.78 59.69
CA PRO A 101 47.26 34.68 61.14
C PRO A 101 48.03 33.42 61.55
N GLU A 102 49.07 33.54 62.37
CA GLU A 102 49.89 32.39 62.84
C GLU A 102 49.00 31.34 63.54
N GLY A 103 48.95 30.12 62.95
CA GLY A 103 48.29 28.96 63.58
C GLY A 103 46.83 28.80 63.34
N LEU A 104 46.24 29.49 62.37
CA LEU A 104 44.81 29.34 62.00
C LEU A 104 44.59 28.09 61.13
N ASP A 105 43.89 27.07 61.65
CA ASP A 105 43.48 25.89 60.91
C ASP A 105 42.01 26.03 60.52
N VAL A 106 41.76 26.67 59.35
CA VAL A 106 40.40 27.01 58.85
C VAL A 106 39.52 25.78 58.64
N LYS A 107 40.10 24.61 58.39
CA LYS A 107 39.32 23.38 58.17
C LYS A 107 38.53 22.90 59.37
N ASN A 108 39.10 23.11 60.54
CA ASN A 108 38.55 22.60 61.81
C ASN A 108 37.71 23.64 62.56
N LEU A 109 37.62 24.87 62.09
CA LEU A 109 36.88 25.97 62.72
C LEU A 109 35.45 26.06 62.16
N THR A 110 34.52 26.51 63.01
CA THR A 110 33.18 26.89 62.57
C THR A 110 33.18 28.26 61.87
N LEU A 111 32.17 28.59 61.07
CA LEU A 111 32.08 29.89 60.40
C LEU A 111 32.08 31.06 61.41
N ASP A 112 31.41 30.88 62.53
CA ASP A 112 31.40 31.89 63.62
C ASP A 112 32.80 32.13 64.24
N GLU A 113 33.58 31.07 64.45
CA GLU A 113 34.94 31.15 64.90
C GLU A 113 35.91 31.80 63.90
N ILE A 114 35.68 31.52 62.56
CA ILE A 114 36.45 32.15 61.48
C ILE A 114 36.12 33.65 61.45
N GLN A 115 34.87 34.02 61.56
CA GLN A 115 34.40 35.39 61.55
C GLN A 115 35.01 36.20 62.73
N GLU A 116 35.01 35.62 63.91
CA GLU A 116 35.59 36.27 65.12
C GLU A 116 37.13 36.44 65.03
N GLN A 117 37.78 35.37 64.54
CA GLN A 117 39.27 35.41 64.47
C GLN A 117 39.82 36.31 63.36
N MET A 118 39.07 36.37 62.20
CA MET A 118 39.48 37.20 61.08
C MET A 118 38.89 38.61 61.14
N GLN A 119 38.02 38.91 62.10
CA GLN A 119 37.28 40.18 62.20
C GLN A 119 36.56 40.56 60.95
N MET A 120 36.02 39.55 60.24
CA MET A 120 35.24 39.69 58.99
C MET A 120 33.79 39.49 59.30
N GLU A 121 32.92 40.33 58.74
CA GLU A 121 31.47 40.13 58.78
C GLU A 121 31.08 39.26 57.60
N LEU A 122 30.75 37.97 57.83
CA LEU A 122 30.31 37.05 56.81
C LEU A 122 28.77 37.06 56.73
N LYS A 123 28.22 37.33 55.56
CA LYS A 123 26.81 37.12 55.31
C LYS A 123 26.62 35.65 54.96
N THR A 124 25.82 34.95 55.77
CA THR A 124 25.43 33.55 55.48
C THR A 124 23.97 33.46 55.21
N HIS A 125 23.58 32.52 54.34
CA HIS A 125 22.19 32.16 54.09
C HIS A 125 22.05 30.62 53.96
N GLU A 126 20.92 30.11 54.41
CA GLU A 126 20.60 28.70 54.30
C GLU A 126 19.79 28.47 53.03
N ALA A 127 20.16 27.44 52.25
CA ALA A 127 19.39 26.97 51.12
C ALA A 127 19.38 25.45 51.10
N GLU A 128 18.32 24.88 50.53
CA GLU A 128 18.23 23.44 50.24
C GLU A 128 19.21 23.09 49.11
N ASP A 129 20.07 22.10 49.34
CA ASP A 129 20.93 21.54 48.31
C ASP A 129 20.14 20.62 47.37
N GLU A 130 20.79 20.08 46.33
CA GLU A 130 20.14 19.19 45.35
C GLU A 130 19.58 17.89 45.95
N ASP A 131 20.08 17.50 47.13
CA ASP A 131 19.66 16.31 47.89
C ASP A 131 18.56 16.61 48.91
N GLY A 132 18.13 17.87 49.02
CA GLY A 132 17.08 18.31 49.97
C GLY A 132 17.61 18.55 51.39
N ASN A 133 18.92 18.63 51.58
CA ASN A 133 19.51 18.99 52.87
C ASN A 133 19.67 20.52 52.98
N ILE A 134 19.50 21.03 54.17
CA ILE A 134 19.75 22.45 54.42
C ILE A 134 21.28 22.67 54.54
N THR A 135 21.84 23.37 53.55
CA THR A 135 23.27 23.71 53.51
C THR A 135 23.43 25.21 53.72
N THR A 136 24.44 25.58 54.52
CA THR A 136 24.79 26.98 54.75
C THR A 136 25.74 27.46 53.67
N TYR A 137 25.35 28.52 52.99
CA TYR A 137 26.17 29.20 51.97
C TYR A 137 26.71 30.50 52.52
N VAL A 138 27.95 30.84 52.12
CA VAL A 138 28.67 32.04 52.53
C VAL A 138 28.70 33.04 51.38
N ASP A 139 28.24 34.26 51.60
CA ASP A 139 28.28 35.33 50.58
C ASP A 139 29.62 36.11 50.79
N MET A 140 30.58 35.86 49.89
CA MET A 140 31.87 36.50 49.86
C MET A 140 31.91 37.82 49.08
N ARG A 141 30.81 38.21 48.42
CA ARG A 141 30.73 39.38 47.54
C ARG A 141 31.04 40.68 48.30
N PRO A 142 30.51 40.93 49.52
CA PRO A 142 30.89 42.12 50.28
C PRO A 142 32.39 42.19 50.62
N VAL A 143 32.99 41.05 50.93
CA VAL A 143 34.42 40.95 51.25
C VAL A 143 35.27 41.21 50.02
N MET A 144 34.97 40.57 48.91
CA MET A 144 35.70 40.76 47.66
C MET A 144 35.56 42.21 47.13
N LEU A 145 34.38 42.80 47.24
CA LEU A 145 34.15 44.17 46.83
C LEU A 145 35.04 45.13 47.70
N GLY A 146 35.13 44.88 48.99
CA GLY A 146 36.03 45.61 49.89
C GLY A 146 37.53 45.46 49.53
N MET A 147 37.97 44.27 49.12
CA MET A 147 39.32 44.00 48.63
C MET A 147 39.65 44.73 47.34
N ILE A 148 38.68 44.77 46.39
CA ILE A 148 38.83 45.52 45.16
C ILE A 148 38.89 47.03 45.42
N GLN A 149 38.00 47.58 46.27
CA GLN A 149 37.94 48.99 46.59
C GLN A 149 39.17 49.45 47.41
N SER A 150 39.75 48.59 48.23
CA SER A 150 41.02 48.89 49.01
C SER A 150 42.27 48.71 48.18
N GLY A 151 42.17 48.21 46.93
CA GLY A 151 43.32 47.96 46.05
C GLY A 151 44.16 46.72 46.48
N GLN A 152 43.59 45.85 47.32
CA GLN A 152 44.25 44.61 47.73
C GLN A 152 44.12 43.53 46.62
N MET A 153 43.13 43.67 45.72
CA MET A 153 42.97 42.86 44.50
C MET A 153 43.15 43.77 43.26
N ASP A 154 44.15 43.47 42.45
CA ASP A 154 44.44 44.26 41.26
C ASP A 154 43.72 43.78 40.00
N ALA A 155 43.70 44.61 38.97
CA ALA A 155 43.07 44.30 37.73
C ALA A 155 43.66 43.04 37.04
N GLY A 156 44.92 42.72 37.27
CA GLY A 156 45.56 41.53 36.69
C GLY A 156 45.07 40.23 37.33
N GLN A 157 44.77 40.27 38.64
CA GLN A 157 44.19 39.13 39.37
C GLN A 157 42.73 38.87 38.91
N LEU A 158 41.93 39.92 38.71
CA LEU A 158 40.58 39.82 38.18
C LEU A 158 40.59 39.24 36.77
N ASP A 159 41.51 39.68 35.92
CA ASP A 159 41.65 39.13 34.57
C ASP A 159 42.05 37.65 34.57
N ALA A 160 42.93 37.24 35.52
CA ALA A 160 43.31 35.85 35.67
C ALA A 160 42.10 34.95 36.06
N ILE A 161 41.27 35.41 37.02
CA ILE A 161 40.03 34.71 37.43
C ILE A 161 39.05 34.60 36.25
N ARG A 162 38.83 35.68 35.49
CA ARG A 162 37.99 35.71 34.30
C ARG A 162 38.49 34.76 33.20
N LYS A 163 39.81 34.71 33.00
CA LYS A 163 40.43 33.82 32.02
C LYS A 163 40.25 32.37 32.42
N GLN A 164 40.47 32.03 33.69
CA GLN A 164 40.23 30.67 34.18
C GLN A 164 38.76 30.26 34.00
N MET A 165 37.80 31.15 34.28
CA MET A 165 36.40 30.91 34.08
C MET A 165 36.09 30.71 32.59
N LYS A 166 36.70 31.50 31.70
CA LYS A 166 36.55 31.35 30.26
C LYS A 166 37.04 29.99 29.77
N ASP A 167 38.23 29.57 30.23
CA ASP A 167 38.77 28.24 29.89
C ASP A 167 37.84 27.12 30.39
N THR A 168 37.26 27.27 31.58
CA THR A 168 36.24 26.35 32.13
C THR A 168 34.95 26.32 31.27
N ILE A 169 34.49 27.47 30.78
CA ILE A 169 33.32 27.56 29.90
C ILE A 169 33.61 26.90 28.55
N ASP A 170 34.83 27.08 28.03
CA ASP A 170 35.23 26.46 26.74
C ASP A 170 35.32 24.93 26.87
N ASP A 171 35.71 24.39 28.03
CA ASP A 171 35.77 22.95 28.32
C ASP A 171 34.38 22.34 28.59
N ILE A 172 33.57 22.99 29.42
CA ILE A 172 32.24 22.48 29.86
C ILE A 172 31.13 22.80 28.85
N GLY A 173 31.25 23.91 28.14
CA GLY A 173 30.27 24.38 27.16
C GLY A 173 29.37 25.51 27.68
N SER A 174 29.26 26.56 26.89
CA SER A 174 28.56 27.81 27.22
C SER A 174 27.09 27.66 27.65
N LYS A 175 26.40 26.63 27.18
CA LYS A 175 24.95 26.44 27.48
C LYS A 175 24.67 26.01 28.92
N THR A 176 25.55 25.19 29.49
CA THR A 176 25.41 24.71 30.88
C THR A 176 25.81 25.78 31.85
N MET A 177 26.92 26.43 31.57
CA MET A 177 27.39 27.56 32.41
C MET A 177 26.41 28.74 32.41
N ARG A 178 25.65 28.93 31.29
CA ARG A 178 24.56 29.92 31.24
C ARG A 178 23.48 29.69 32.30
N SER A 179 23.20 28.44 32.70
CA SER A 179 22.24 28.14 33.77
C SER A 179 22.65 28.77 35.10
N MET A 180 23.97 28.84 35.41
CA MET A 180 24.47 29.52 36.60
C MET A 180 24.29 31.05 36.51
N GLY A 181 24.52 31.64 35.34
CA GLY A 181 24.23 33.05 35.11
C GLY A 181 22.71 33.34 35.22
N ILE A 182 21.86 32.43 34.73
CA ILE A 182 20.40 32.56 34.88
C ILE A 182 19.98 32.40 36.35
N ALA A 183 20.63 31.53 37.12
CA ALA A 183 20.38 31.41 38.55
C ALA A 183 20.70 32.72 39.30
N TYR A 184 21.75 33.44 38.89
CA TYR A 184 22.01 34.80 39.36
C TYR A 184 20.87 35.77 38.98
N ALA A 185 20.41 35.77 37.73
CA ALA A 185 19.31 36.61 37.30
C ALA A 185 18.03 36.33 38.11
N ILE A 186 17.73 35.05 38.40
CA ILE A 186 16.59 34.64 39.24
C ILE A 186 16.72 35.23 40.65
N SER A 187 17.94 35.16 41.27
CA SER A 187 18.17 35.70 42.61
C SER A 187 18.01 37.22 42.65
N CYS A 188 18.51 37.92 41.64
CA CYS A 188 18.37 39.38 41.52
C CYS A 188 16.91 39.82 41.31
N ASP A 189 16.21 39.18 40.39
CA ASP A 189 14.80 39.47 40.10
C ASP A 189 13.92 39.21 41.36
N LYS A 190 14.21 38.12 42.09
CA LYS A 190 13.54 37.78 43.35
C LYS A 190 13.83 38.81 44.43
N ALA A 191 15.10 39.24 44.62
CA ALA A 191 15.51 40.25 45.56
C ALA A 191 14.87 41.62 45.26
N ALA A 192 14.66 41.92 43.95
CA ALA A 192 13.96 43.13 43.51
C ALA A 192 12.41 43.01 43.59
N GLY A 193 11.88 41.93 44.20
CA GLY A 193 10.46 41.74 44.48
C GLY A 193 9.63 41.21 43.29
N MET A 194 10.26 40.61 42.29
CA MET A 194 9.52 39.96 41.18
C MET A 194 8.95 38.59 41.62
N ASP A 195 7.72 38.28 41.16
CA ASP A 195 7.09 36.99 41.38
C ASP A 195 7.57 36.00 40.31
N ILE A 196 8.63 35.27 40.63
CA ILE A 196 9.27 34.27 39.75
C ILE A 196 8.30 33.13 39.39
N ASP A 197 7.43 32.71 40.33
CA ASP A 197 6.43 31.64 40.09
C ASP A 197 5.42 32.06 39.03
N SER A 198 5.04 33.33 39.03
CA SER A 198 4.12 33.87 38.01
C SER A 198 4.78 33.92 36.65
N ILE A 199 6.07 34.26 36.54
CA ILE A 199 6.88 34.24 35.32
C ILE A 199 6.95 32.81 34.77
N GLN A 200 7.31 31.86 35.62
CA GLN A 200 7.36 30.44 35.26
C GLN A 200 6.03 29.92 34.75
N LYS A 201 4.95 30.15 35.48
CA LYS A 201 3.59 29.73 35.06
C LYS A 201 3.20 30.33 33.72
N LYS A 202 3.45 31.62 33.50
CA LYS A 202 3.16 32.31 32.22
C LYS A 202 3.97 31.70 31.07
N TYR A 203 5.25 31.44 31.28
CA TYR A 203 6.13 30.81 30.30
C TYR A 203 5.62 29.41 29.94
N LEU A 204 5.36 28.56 30.95
CA LEU A 204 4.86 27.19 30.75
C LEU A 204 3.53 27.16 30.00
N TRP A 205 2.59 28.06 30.37
CA TRP A 205 1.32 28.18 29.64
C TRP A 205 1.49 28.60 28.18
N MET A 206 2.38 29.57 27.93
CA MET A 206 2.66 30.03 26.57
C MET A 206 3.30 28.93 25.72
N GLN A 207 4.28 28.23 26.24
CA GLN A 207 4.93 27.10 25.54
C GLN A 207 3.95 25.93 25.36
N GLY A 208 3.16 25.62 26.37
CA GLY A 208 2.10 24.60 26.28
C GLY A 208 1.09 24.92 25.17
N LEU A 209 0.66 26.19 25.07
CA LEU A 209 -0.22 26.63 23.99
C LEU A 209 0.42 26.50 22.60
N LYS A 210 1.70 26.90 22.46
CA LYS A 210 2.46 26.72 21.21
C LYS A 210 2.54 25.24 20.84
N MET A 211 2.85 24.37 21.79
CA MET A 211 2.88 22.91 21.56
C MET A 211 1.51 22.38 21.15
N PHE A 212 0.43 22.83 21.79
CA PHE A 212 -0.93 22.43 21.45
C PHE A 212 -1.30 22.85 20.03
N VAL A 213 -1.00 24.09 19.65
CA VAL A 213 -1.24 24.61 18.29
C VAL A 213 -0.45 23.81 17.25
N MET A 214 0.82 23.53 17.52
CA MET A 214 1.65 22.71 16.64
C MET A 214 1.13 21.25 16.52
N ALA A 215 0.68 20.67 17.62
CA ALA A 215 0.07 19.33 17.64
C ALA A 215 -1.23 19.32 16.82
N PHE A 216 -2.04 20.38 16.91
CA PHE A 216 -3.26 20.53 16.12
C PHE A 216 -2.94 20.62 14.62
N PHE A 217 -1.95 21.40 14.21
CA PHE A 217 -1.50 21.47 12.82
C PHE A 217 -0.96 20.11 12.32
N MET A 218 -0.19 19.40 13.16
CA MET A 218 0.31 18.08 12.85
C MET A 218 -0.84 17.07 12.66
N LEU A 219 -1.87 17.12 13.53
CA LEU A 219 -3.08 16.32 13.40
C LEU A 219 -3.79 16.61 12.08
N ALA A 220 -4.05 17.89 11.79
CA ALA A 220 -4.74 18.31 10.57
C ALA A 220 -3.97 17.88 9.31
N ALA A 221 -2.65 18.07 9.29
CA ALA A 221 -1.78 17.63 8.20
C ALA A 221 -1.79 16.10 8.03
N SER A 222 -1.73 15.34 9.13
CA SER A 222 -1.76 13.88 9.11
C SER A 222 -3.09 13.33 8.59
N VAL A 223 -4.23 13.92 9.03
CA VAL A 223 -5.57 13.56 8.55
C VAL A 223 -5.68 13.90 7.05
N GLY A 224 -5.23 15.10 6.65
CA GLY A 224 -5.21 15.51 5.24
C GLY A 224 -4.37 14.57 4.36
N ALA A 225 -3.16 14.24 4.78
CA ALA A 225 -2.29 13.28 4.08
C ALA A 225 -2.94 11.90 3.97
N GLY A 226 -3.56 11.40 5.05
CA GLY A 226 -4.30 10.14 5.05
C GLY A 226 -5.49 10.13 4.09
N TYR A 227 -6.27 11.21 4.09
CA TYR A 227 -7.42 11.40 3.19
C TYR A 227 -6.98 11.39 1.71
N PHE A 228 -5.98 12.19 1.36
CA PHE A 228 -5.50 12.26 -0.03
C PHE A 228 -4.85 10.93 -0.47
N ALA A 229 -4.07 10.29 0.38
CA ALA A 229 -3.47 8.99 0.09
C ALA A 229 -4.54 7.92 -0.18
N ALA A 230 -5.60 7.86 0.65
CA ALA A 230 -6.72 6.94 0.44
C ALA A 230 -7.50 7.26 -0.84
N LYS A 231 -7.77 8.54 -1.11
CA LYS A 231 -8.48 9.00 -2.32
C LYS A 231 -7.70 8.66 -3.59
N VAL A 232 -6.39 8.91 -3.61
CA VAL A 232 -5.52 8.56 -4.75
C VAL A 232 -5.45 7.06 -4.93
N GLY A 233 -5.22 6.30 -3.85
CA GLY A 233 -5.19 4.84 -3.91
C GLY A 233 -6.49 4.24 -4.47
N ALA A 234 -7.64 4.70 -3.97
CA ALA A 234 -8.95 4.27 -4.49
C ALA A 234 -9.17 4.67 -5.95
N GLY A 235 -8.73 5.88 -6.34
CA GLY A 235 -8.78 6.35 -7.74
C GLY A 235 -7.96 5.47 -8.68
N VAL A 236 -6.71 5.16 -8.31
CA VAL A 236 -5.85 4.24 -9.07
C VAL A 236 -6.51 2.87 -9.22
N GLY A 237 -7.10 2.33 -8.13
CA GLY A 237 -7.81 1.06 -8.18
C GLY A 237 -9.02 1.07 -9.12
N ARG A 238 -9.81 2.15 -9.11
CA ARG A 238 -10.93 2.34 -10.04
C ARG A 238 -10.46 2.37 -11.49
N ASP A 239 -9.48 3.22 -11.76
CA ASP A 239 -9.00 3.46 -13.13
C ASP A 239 -8.33 2.21 -13.73
N LEU A 240 -7.58 1.44 -12.92
CA LEU A 240 -7.00 0.17 -13.34
C LEU A 240 -8.09 -0.87 -13.67
N ARG A 241 -9.12 -1.01 -12.79
CA ARG A 241 -10.22 -1.95 -13.07
C ARG A 241 -10.96 -1.58 -14.35
N GLU A 242 -11.26 -0.31 -14.55
CA GLU A 242 -11.90 0.16 -15.77
C GLU A 242 -11.05 -0.16 -17.02
N LYS A 243 -9.76 0.16 -16.97
CA LYS A 243 -8.84 -0.07 -18.09
C LYS A 243 -8.70 -1.57 -18.39
N ILE A 244 -8.49 -2.41 -17.36
CA ILE A 244 -8.39 -3.87 -17.54
C ILE A 244 -9.69 -4.42 -18.12
N PHE A 245 -10.84 -4.05 -17.55
CA PHE A 245 -12.14 -4.53 -18.02
C PHE A 245 -12.38 -4.14 -19.47
N ARG A 246 -12.16 -2.87 -19.84
CA ARG A 246 -12.28 -2.37 -21.21
C ARG A 246 -11.34 -3.11 -22.17
N LYS A 247 -10.11 -3.39 -21.74
CA LYS A 247 -9.12 -4.13 -22.54
C LYS A 247 -9.57 -5.57 -22.78
N VAL A 248 -9.99 -6.27 -21.72
CA VAL A 248 -10.47 -7.67 -21.77
C VAL A 248 -11.74 -7.80 -22.61
N MET A 249 -12.66 -6.84 -22.52
CA MET A 249 -13.85 -6.81 -23.39
C MET A 249 -13.51 -6.63 -24.88
N GLY A 250 -12.34 -6.08 -25.17
CA GLY A 250 -11.82 -5.98 -26.55
C GLY A 250 -11.09 -7.22 -27.05
N PHE A 251 -10.79 -8.19 -26.20
CA PHE A 251 -10.06 -9.41 -26.55
C PHE A 251 -10.87 -10.29 -27.51
N SER A 252 -10.15 -10.97 -28.40
CA SER A 252 -10.67 -12.08 -29.16
C SER A 252 -10.52 -13.40 -28.39
N ASN A 253 -11.02 -14.50 -28.96
CA ASN A 253 -10.82 -15.80 -28.33
C ASN A 253 -9.34 -16.17 -28.21
N THR A 254 -8.50 -15.70 -29.13
CA THR A 254 -7.03 -15.93 -29.09
C THR A 254 -6.40 -15.42 -27.80
N GLU A 255 -6.73 -14.19 -27.40
CA GLU A 255 -6.22 -13.60 -26.15
C GLU A 255 -6.89 -14.25 -24.93
N MET A 256 -8.18 -14.59 -25.05
CA MET A 256 -8.89 -15.29 -23.96
C MET A 256 -8.33 -16.71 -23.71
N ASP A 257 -7.84 -17.38 -24.75
CA ASP A 257 -7.19 -18.70 -24.63
C ASP A 257 -5.78 -18.57 -23.97
N LYS A 258 -5.09 -17.44 -24.18
CA LYS A 258 -3.81 -17.14 -23.55
C LYS A 258 -3.96 -16.93 -22.03
N PHE A 259 -5.04 -16.27 -21.61
CA PHE A 259 -5.32 -15.98 -20.22
C PHE A 259 -6.50 -16.84 -19.73
N SER A 260 -6.32 -17.60 -18.64
CA SER A 260 -7.47 -18.26 -18.03
C SER A 260 -8.43 -17.22 -17.41
N THR A 261 -9.73 -17.49 -17.44
CA THR A 261 -10.75 -16.63 -16.81
C THR A 261 -10.45 -16.35 -15.34
N ALA A 262 -10.01 -17.38 -14.58
CA ALA A 262 -9.62 -17.25 -13.18
C ALA A 262 -8.45 -16.28 -13.01
N SER A 263 -7.46 -16.30 -13.92
CA SER A 263 -6.33 -15.37 -13.90
C SER A 263 -6.78 -13.93 -14.17
N LEU A 264 -7.66 -13.69 -15.14
CA LEU A 264 -8.18 -12.34 -15.43
C LEU A 264 -9.02 -11.79 -14.28
N ILE A 265 -9.81 -12.62 -13.60
CA ILE A 265 -10.55 -12.23 -12.40
C ILE A 265 -9.56 -11.81 -11.30
N THR A 266 -8.54 -12.62 -11.02
CA THR A 266 -7.53 -12.31 -9.99
C THR A 266 -6.80 -11.01 -10.30
N ARG A 267 -6.41 -10.77 -11.56
CA ARG A 267 -5.74 -9.54 -12.01
C ARG A 267 -6.64 -8.32 -11.87
N SER A 268 -7.94 -8.46 -12.12
CA SER A 268 -8.92 -7.37 -11.99
C SER A 268 -9.33 -7.06 -10.56
N THR A 269 -9.16 -8.00 -9.63
CA THR A 269 -9.55 -7.88 -8.22
C THR A 269 -8.34 -7.78 -7.30
N ASN A 270 -7.69 -8.90 -7.00
CA ASN A 270 -6.64 -8.99 -5.99
C ASN A 270 -5.38 -8.21 -6.38
N ASP A 271 -4.91 -8.31 -7.64
CA ASP A 271 -3.72 -7.61 -8.08
C ASP A 271 -3.94 -6.08 -8.08
N VAL A 272 -5.11 -5.62 -8.52
CA VAL A 272 -5.48 -4.19 -8.42
C VAL A 272 -5.60 -3.74 -6.97
N GLN A 273 -6.18 -4.56 -6.09
CA GLN A 273 -6.27 -4.23 -4.67
C GLN A 273 -4.89 -4.11 -4.02
N GLN A 274 -3.94 -4.97 -4.42
CA GLN A 274 -2.55 -4.90 -3.94
C GLN A 274 -1.87 -3.59 -4.36
N ILE A 275 -2.04 -3.17 -5.62
CA ILE A 275 -1.52 -1.87 -6.10
C ILE A 275 -2.18 -0.71 -5.38
N GLN A 276 -3.51 -0.75 -5.20
CA GLN A 276 -4.26 0.26 -4.47
C GLN A 276 -3.73 0.44 -3.03
N LEU A 277 -3.53 -0.67 -2.31
CA LEU A 277 -3.02 -0.67 -0.94
C LEU A 277 -1.61 -0.06 -0.88
N VAL A 278 -0.71 -0.54 -1.74
CA VAL A 278 0.68 -0.07 -1.75
C VAL A 278 0.76 1.38 -2.19
N THR A 279 -0.04 1.83 -3.15
CA THR A 279 -0.10 3.25 -3.55
C THR A 279 -0.48 4.15 -2.37
N ALA A 280 -1.52 3.79 -1.61
CA ALA A 280 -1.93 4.55 -0.43
C ALA A 280 -0.84 4.56 0.66
N MET A 281 -0.18 3.41 0.89
CA MET A 281 0.92 3.30 1.86
C MET A 281 2.18 4.05 1.42
N LEU A 282 2.54 4.01 0.13
CA LEU A 282 3.66 4.77 -0.43
C LEU A 282 3.51 6.27 -0.17
N LEU A 283 2.35 6.83 -0.49
CA LEU A 283 2.08 8.26 -0.29
C LEU A 283 2.13 8.67 1.18
N ARG A 284 1.77 7.77 2.09
CA ARG A 284 1.74 8.06 3.54
C ARG A 284 3.05 7.74 4.25
N MET A 285 3.65 6.57 4.00
CA MET A 285 4.78 6.05 4.79
C MET A 285 6.14 6.29 4.13
N LEU A 286 6.25 6.10 2.81
CA LEU A 286 7.53 6.20 2.12
C LEU A 286 8.06 7.64 2.11
N MET A 287 7.19 8.64 2.06
CA MET A 287 7.59 10.05 2.16
C MET A 287 7.86 10.46 3.60
N TYR A 288 7.03 9.97 4.55
CA TYR A 288 7.10 10.34 5.96
C TYR A 288 8.35 9.76 6.65
N ALA A 289 8.65 8.46 6.45
CA ALA A 289 9.72 7.78 7.15
C ALA A 289 11.13 8.37 6.89
N PRO A 290 11.57 8.63 5.63
CA PRO A 290 12.87 9.27 5.40
C PRO A 290 12.96 10.69 5.98
N ILE A 291 11.88 11.48 5.90
CA ILE A 291 11.87 12.85 6.42
C ILE A 291 12.07 12.84 7.93
N ILE A 292 11.35 11.99 8.66
CA ILE A 292 11.49 11.87 10.13
C ILE A 292 12.86 11.29 10.50
N GLY A 293 13.30 10.23 9.79
CA GLY A 293 14.61 9.60 10.09
C GLY A 293 15.78 10.54 9.83
N ILE A 294 15.85 11.16 8.65
CA ILE A 294 16.92 12.11 8.30
C ILE A 294 16.84 13.37 9.17
N GLY A 295 15.61 13.89 9.38
CA GLY A 295 15.39 15.05 10.26
C GLY A 295 15.84 14.78 11.69
N GLY A 296 15.58 13.58 12.24
CA GLY A 296 16.07 13.15 13.54
C GLY A 296 17.60 13.13 13.61
N VAL A 297 18.27 12.54 12.61
CA VAL A 297 19.73 12.51 12.53
C VAL A 297 20.32 13.93 12.44
N ILE A 298 19.77 14.80 11.60
CA ILE A 298 20.24 16.20 11.47
C ILE A 298 20.11 16.95 12.82
N LYS A 299 18.99 16.77 13.53
CA LYS A 299 18.78 17.40 14.84
C LYS A 299 19.77 16.91 15.87
N VAL A 300 20.10 15.62 15.87
CA VAL A 300 21.12 15.03 16.75
C VAL A 300 22.51 15.60 16.47
N VAL A 301 22.91 15.64 15.20
CA VAL A 301 24.23 16.16 14.80
C VAL A 301 24.38 17.65 15.17
N ASN A 302 23.33 18.44 14.95
CA ASN A 302 23.35 19.89 15.21
C ASN A 302 23.17 20.26 16.70
N SER A 303 22.92 19.29 17.59
CA SER A 303 22.75 19.57 19.02
C SER A 303 24.06 19.87 19.77
N GLY A 304 25.23 19.56 19.16
CA GLY A 304 26.56 19.83 19.74
C GLY A 304 26.94 18.98 20.95
N ALA A 305 26.09 18.05 21.37
CA ALA A 305 26.25 17.29 22.62
C ALA A 305 27.21 16.09 22.53
N HIS A 306 27.95 15.90 21.43
CA HIS A 306 28.94 14.82 21.21
C HIS A 306 28.48 13.37 21.54
N ILE A 307 27.15 13.12 21.72
CA ILE A 307 26.56 11.81 21.98
C ILE A 307 25.90 11.23 20.72
N GLY A 308 26.02 11.88 19.57
CA GLY A 308 25.43 11.45 18.27
C GLY A 308 25.93 10.08 17.80
N TRP A 309 27.12 9.64 18.26
CA TRP A 309 27.66 8.31 17.94
C TRP A 309 26.75 7.16 18.42
N ILE A 310 25.99 7.37 19.52
CA ILE A 310 25.04 6.38 20.06
C ILE A 310 23.94 6.11 19.03
N ILE A 311 23.45 7.16 18.37
CA ILE A 311 22.43 7.04 17.32
C ILE A 311 23.01 6.36 16.06
N GLY A 312 24.28 6.67 15.73
CA GLY A 312 25.00 5.96 14.66
C GLY A 312 25.10 4.45 14.94
N LEU A 313 25.43 4.08 16.19
CA LEU A 313 25.47 2.69 16.64
C LEU A 313 24.07 2.03 16.57
N ALA A 314 23.03 2.73 17.00
CA ALA A 314 21.65 2.23 16.95
C ALA A 314 21.20 1.98 15.51
N VAL A 315 21.44 2.93 14.61
CA VAL A 315 21.12 2.79 13.16
C VAL A 315 21.88 1.63 12.57
N PHE A 316 23.14 1.47 12.87
CA PHE A 316 23.96 0.34 12.42
C PHE A 316 23.43 -0.99 12.96
N ALA A 317 23.07 -1.07 14.23
CA ALA A 317 22.50 -2.28 14.84
C ALA A 317 21.16 -2.67 14.19
N ILE A 318 20.28 -1.69 13.95
CA ILE A 318 19.00 -1.91 13.25
C ILE A 318 19.25 -2.41 11.81
N PHE A 319 20.19 -1.77 11.10
CA PHE A 319 20.53 -2.18 9.74
C PHE A 319 21.03 -3.64 9.70
N CYS A 320 21.94 -4.00 10.61
CA CYS A 320 22.43 -5.38 10.74
C CYS A 320 21.31 -6.36 11.09
N LEU A 321 20.43 -6.00 12.04
CA LEU A 321 19.27 -6.81 12.41
C LEU A 321 18.37 -7.09 11.20
N VAL A 322 17.97 -6.04 10.49
CA VAL A 322 17.10 -6.14 9.31
C VAL A 322 17.78 -6.96 8.22
N LEU A 323 19.07 -6.72 7.95
CA LEU A 323 19.83 -7.45 6.94
C LEU A 323 19.87 -8.95 7.26
N VAL A 324 20.19 -9.32 8.49
CA VAL A 324 20.25 -10.74 8.93
C VAL A 324 18.87 -11.40 8.77
N LEU A 325 17.81 -10.76 9.24
CA LEU A 325 16.45 -11.30 9.13
C LEU A 325 16.02 -11.47 7.67
N MET A 326 16.35 -10.49 6.80
CA MET A 326 16.06 -10.58 5.37
C MET A 326 16.82 -11.71 4.68
N VAL A 327 18.12 -11.86 4.94
CA VAL A 327 18.93 -12.94 4.37
C VAL A 327 18.40 -14.32 4.77
N LEU A 328 17.92 -14.46 6.00
CA LEU A 328 17.34 -15.73 6.49
C LEU A 328 15.93 -16.00 5.93
N ALA A 329 15.09 -14.97 5.81
CA ALA A 329 13.67 -15.11 5.44
C ALA A 329 13.45 -15.19 3.93
N MET A 330 14.15 -14.39 3.10
CA MET A 330 13.89 -14.29 1.65
C MET A 330 13.99 -15.61 0.88
N PRO A 331 15.00 -16.49 1.12
CA PRO A 331 15.05 -17.79 0.45
C PRO A 331 13.85 -18.67 0.81
N LYS A 332 13.42 -18.61 2.07
CA LYS A 332 12.29 -19.40 2.57
C LYS A 332 10.94 -18.92 2.03
N PHE A 333 10.77 -17.63 1.79
CA PHE A 333 9.57 -17.10 1.11
C PHE A 333 9.42 -17.68 -0.30
N LYS A 334 10.50 -17.79 -1.06
CA LYS A 334 10.47 -18.42 -2.41
C LYS A 334 10.10 -19.90 -2.34
N ILE A 335 10.64 -20.64 -1.34
CA ILE A 335 10.29 -22.05 -1.13
C ILE A 335 8.82 -22.19 -0.71
N MET A 336 8.36 -21.34 0.21
CA MET A 336 6.98 -21.33 0.68
C MET A 336 5.98 -21.19 -0.46
N GLN A 337 6.26 -20.30 -1.44
CA GLN A 337 5.38 -20.14 -2.60
C GLN A 337 5.28 -21.45 -3.41
N LYS A 338 6.39 -22.13 -3.68
CA LYS A 338 6.38 -23.42 -4.37
C LYS A 338 5.61 -24.51 -3.61
N LEU A 339 5.69 -24.49 -2.28
CA LEU A 339 4.96 -25.45 -1.44
C LEU A 339 3.45 -25.15 -1.42
N VAL A 340 3.06 -23.88 -1.45
CA VAL A 340 1.64 -23.50 -1.60
C VAL A 340 1.10 -23.97 -2.95
N ASP A 341 1.86 -23.76 -4.03
CA ASP A 341 1.45 -24.21 -5.37
C ASP A 341 1.29 -25.73 -5.42
N LYS A 342 2.23 -26.48 -4.80
CA LYS A 342 2.16 -27.95 -4.67
C LYS A 342 0.94 -28.39 -3.87
N LEU A 343 0.66 -27.75 -2.73
CA LEU A 343 -0.51 -28.05 -1.90
C LEU A 343 -1.82 -27.79 -2.67
N ASN A 344 -1.89 -26.67 -3.38
CA ASN A 344 -3.05 -26.34 -4.22
C ASN A 344 -3.25 -27.36 -5.37
N LEU A 345 -2.17 -27.86 -5.97
CA LEU A 345 -2.25 -28.90 -6.99
C LEU A 345 -2.84 -30.18 -6.40
N VAL A 346 -2.28 -30.67 -5.29
CA VAL A 346 -2.77 -31.89 -4.60
C VAL A 346 -4.24 -31.72 -4.19
N SER A 347 -4.60 -30.57 -3.61
CA SER A 347 -6.00 -30.29 -3.21
C SER A 347 -6.96 -30.30 -4.41
N ARG A 348 -6.54 -29.72 -5.53
CA ARG A 348 -7.35 -29.71 -6.76
C ARG A 348 -7.54 -31.10 -7.33
N GLU A 349 -6.48 -31.91 -7.38
CA GLU A 349 -6.57 -33.29 -7.86
C GLU A 349 -7.53 -34.13 -7.00
N ILE A 350 -7.40 -34.01 -5.65
CA ILE A 350 -8.30 -34.72 -4.71
C ILE A 350 -9.75 -34.27 -4.89
N LEU A 351 -10.01 -32.95 -4.92
CA LEU A 351 -11.39 -32.44 -5.04
C LEU A 351 -12.04 -32.80 -6.38
N THR A 352 -11.26 -32.76 -7.47
CA THR A 352 -11.76 -33.12 -8.80
C THR A 352 -11.95 -34.63 -8.93
N GLY A 353 -11.04 -35.41 -8.33
CA GLY A 353 -11.06 -36.88 -8.37
C GLY A 353 -11.82 -37.55 -7.23
N LEU A 354 -12.51 -36.81 -6.37
CA LEU A 354 -13.14 -37.35 -5.17
C LEU A 354 -14.06 -38.57 -5.40
N PRO A 355 -14.92 -38.59 -6.45
CA PRO A 355 -15.73 -39.76 -6.74
C PRO A 355 -14.88 -41.01 -7.08
N VAL A 356 -13.75 -40.81 -7.78
CA VAL A 356 -12.82 -41.89 -8.16
C VAL A 356 -12.08 -42.40 -6.93
N ILE A 357 -11.56 -41.49 -6.09
CA ILE A 357 -10.87 -41.84 -4.84
C ILE A 357 -11.78 -42.70 -3.95
N ARG A 358 -13.05 -42.30 -3.79
CA ARG A 358 -14.05 -43.05 -3.01
C ARG A 358 -14.42 -44.40 -3.66
N ALA A 359 -14.55 -44.42 -5.00
CA ALA A 359 -14.88 -45.67 -5.70
C ALA A 359 -13.78 -46.72 -5.57
N PHE A 360 -12.52 -46.32 -5.40
CA PHE A 360 -11.37 -47.22 -5.27
C PHE A 360 -10.88 -47.35 -3.81
N GLY A 361 -11.54 -46.72 -2.81
CA GLY A 361 -11.15 -46.82 -1.39
C GLY A 361 -9.74 -46.30 -1.11
N ARG A 362 -9.31 -45.22 -1.79
CA ARG A 362 -7.95 -44.66 -1.70
C ARG A 362 -7.87 -43.40 -0.86
N GLU A 363 -8.86 -43.12 -0.02
CA GLU A 363 -8.95 -41.91 0.82
C GLU A 363 -7.71 -41.74 1.69
N GLU A 364 -7.29 -42.81 2.40
CA GLU A 364 -6.16 -42.76 3.32
C GLU A 364 -4.83 -42.43 2.60
N VAL A 365 -4.63 -42.94 1.37
CA VAL A 365 -3.41 -42.67 0.57
C VAL A 365 -3.37 -41.19 0.12
N GLU A 366 -4.51 -40.64 -0.30
CA GLU A 366 -4.59 -39.23 -0.71
C GLU A 366 -4.54 -38.28 0.50
N GLU A 367 -5.06 -38.69 1.64
CA GLU A 367 -4.92 -37.95 2.91
C GLU A 367 -3.45 -37.89 3.36
N GLU A 368 -2.72 -39.01 3.30
CA GLU A 368 -1.28 -39.03 3.61
C GLU A 368 -0.47 -38.14 2.62
N ARG A 369 -0.81 -38.18 1.34
CA ARG A 369 -0.19 -37.32 0.31
C ARG A 369 -0.43 -35.84 0.56
N PHE A 370 -1.66 -35.47 0.95
CA PHE A 370 -2.02 -34.11 1.34
C PHE A 370 -1.26 -33.70 2.59
N GLU A 371 -1.28 -34.53 3.66
CA GLU A 371 -0.65 -34.22 4.94
C GLU A 371 0.86 -34.04 4.81
N LYS A 372 1.53 -34.81 3.96
CA LYS A 372 2.94 -34.61 3.67
C LYS A 372 3.21 -33.24 3.07
N SER A 373 2.39 -32.79 2.11
CA SER A 373 2.55 -31.48 1.47
C SER A 373 2.20 -30.35 2.44
N ASN A 374 1.17 -30.54 3.29
CA ASN A 374 0.75 -29.64 4.34
C ASN A 374 1.83 -29.47 5.42
N THR A 375 2.42 -30.56 5.87
CA THR A 375 3.51 -30.57 6.86
C THR A 375 4.76 -29.85 6.34
N ASP A 376 5.13 -30.06 5.08
CA ASP A 376 6.28 -29.37 4.46
C ASP A 376 6.06 -27.85 4.40
N LEU A 377 4.85 -27.44 4.03
CA LEU A 377 4.44 -26.02 4.04
C LEU A 377 4.46 -25.47 5.46
N MET A 378 3.84 -26.17 6.42
CA MET A 378 3.76 -25.77 7.82
C MET A 378 5.15 -25.55 8.43
N LYS A 379 6.10 -26.50 8.22
CA LYS A 379 7.48 -26.37 8.72
C LYS A 379 8.19 -25.13 8.17
N THR A 380 8.03 -24.87 6.87
CA THR A 380 8.62 -23.70 6.21
C THR A 380 7.99 -22.41 6.69
N GLN A 381 6.67 -22.38 6.83
CA GLN A 381 5.92 -21.23 7.33
C GLN A 381 6.24 -20.94 8.79
N LEU A 382 6.36 -21.98 9.63
CA LEU A 382 6.73 -21.84 11.04
C LEU A 382 8.14 -21.26 11.19
N PHE A 383 9.12 -21.75 10.41
CA PHE A 383 10.48 -21.19 10.42
C PHE A 383 10.46 -19.69 10.02
N THR A 384 9.81 -19.37 8.90
CA THR A 384 9.71 -17.98 8.41
C THR A 384 8.98 -17.09 9.41
N GLY A 385 7.89 -17.62 9.99
CA GLY A 385 7.12 -16.91 11.01
C GLY A 385 7.95 -16.61 12.27
N ARG A 386 8.75 -17.60 12.75
CA ARG A 386 9.65 -17.39 13.91
C ARG A 386 10.71 -16.34 13.63
N VAL A 387 11.34 -16.39 12.45
CA VAL A 387 12.33 -15.38 12.04
C VAL A 387 11.70 -13.98 11.98
N MET A 388 10.52 -13.86 11.37
CA MET A 388 9.85 -12.57 11.25
C MET A 388 9.26 -12.06 12.57
N SER A 389 8.83 -12.96 13.46
CA SER A 389 8.35 -12.58 14.80
C SER A 389 9.44 -11.97 15.67
N PHE A 390 10.71 -12.28 15.41
CA PHE A 390 11.84 -11.70 16.12
C PHE A 390 12.11 -10.24 15.72
N MET A 391 11.61 -9.80 14.56
CA MET A 391 11.87 -8.46 14.03
C MET A 391 11.41 -7.35 14.99
N PHE A 392 10.15 -7.38 15.42
CA PHE A 392 9.60 -6.35 16.30
C PHE A 392 10.26 -6.33 17.70
N PRO A 393 10.35 -7.46 18.43
CA PRO A 393 11.09 -7.50 19.70
C PRO A 393 12.56 -7.12 19.57
N GLY A 394 13.23 -7.55 18.49
CA GLY A 394 14.63 -7.19 18.23
C GLY A 394 14.83 -5.70 18.04
N MET A 395 13.97 -5.03 17.28
CA MET A 395 13.99 -3.58 17.12
C MET A 395 13.69 -2.84 18.43
N MET A 396 12.71 -3.35 19.22
CA MET A 396 12.41 -2.81 20.55
C MET A 396 13.59 -2.97 21.51
N LEU A 397 14.29 -4.10 21.46
CA LEU A 397 15.51 -4.31 22.25
C LEU A 397 16.58 -3.29 21.89
N VAL A 398 16.84 -3.08 20.59
CA VAL A 398 17.81 -2.04 20.15
C VAL A 398 17.37 -0.67 20.64
N MET A 399 16.07 -0.33 20.56
CA MET A 399 15.54 0.95 21.04
C MET A 399 15.77 1.14 22.55
N TYR A 400 15.42 0.12 23.37
CA TYR A 400 15.59 0.20 24.82
C TYR A 400 17.07 0.24 25.24
N LEU A 401 17.93 -0.55 24.58
CA LEU A 401 19.38 -0.49 24.82
C LEU A 401 19.96 0.87 24.42
N THR A 402 19.49 1.45 23.31
CA THR A 402 19.89 2.81 22.90
C THR A 402 19.44 3.84 23.91
N THR A 403 18.19 3.75 24.40
CA THR A 403 17.66 4.63 25.43
C THR A 403 18.47 4.51 26.72
N LEU A 404 18.75 3.29 27.18
CA LEU A 404 19.58 3.04 28.36
C LEU A 404 20.99 3.66 28.22
N LEU A 405 21.60 3.47 27.03
CA LEU A 405 22.94 4.03 26.77
C LEU A 405 22.92 5.57 26.71
N ILE A 406 21.85 6.15 26.12
CA ILE A 406 21.68 7.61 26.14
C ILE A 406 21.56 8.10 27.60
N VAL A 407 20.72 7.48 28.43
CA VAL A 407 20.53 7.87 29.81
C VAL A 407 21.85 7.72 30.59
N TRP A 408 22.54 6.58 30.44
CA TRP A 408 23.81 6.32 31.11
C TRP A 408 24.87 7.36 30.77
N VAL A 409 25.13 7.61 29.48
CA VAL A 409 26.14 8.58 29.04
C VAL A 409 25.70 10.02 29.36
N SER A 410 24.39 10.32 29.23
CA SER A 410 23.90 11.67 29.57
C SER A 410 23.95 11.96 31.06
N ALA A 411 23.68 10.96 31.93
CA ALA A 411 23.75 11.16 33.38
C ALA A 411 25.15 11.61 33.83
N HIS A 412 26.19 10.91 33.36
CA HIS A 412 27.59 11.33 33.66
C HIS A 412 27.89 12.73 33.14
N ARG A 413 27.41 13.09 31.96
CA ARG A 413 27.64 14.42 31.38
C ARG A 413 26.80 15.51 32.02
N ILE A 414 25.64 15.16 32.58
CA ILE A 414 24.82 16.09 33.36
C ILE A 414 25.51 16.34 34.71
N ASP A 415 26.06 15.31 35.34
CA ASP A 415 26.84 15.39 36.56
C ASP A 415 28.10 16.25 36.36
N GLU A 416 28.82 16.06 35.24
CA GLU A 416 29.95 16.92 34.80
C GLU A 416 29.53 18.33 34.38
N GLY A 417 28.23 18.66 34.36
CA GLY A 417 27.71 19.94 33.92
C GLY A 417 27.80 20.20 32.41
N THR A 418 28.18 19.22 31.59
CA THR A 418 28.39 19.38 30.14
C THR A 418 27.12 19.13 29.28
N LEU A 419 26.03 18.65 29.90
CA LEU A 419 24.76 18.36 29.21
C LEU A 419 23.57 18.77 30.08
N GLN A 420 22.51 19.30 29.44
CA GLN A 420 21.23 19.61 30.09
C GLN A 420 20.26 18.44 30.03
N VAL A 421 19.35 18.31 31.01
CA VAL A 421 18.32 17.25 31.09
C VAL A 421 17.37 17.31 29.88
N GLY A 422 17.05 18.52 29.42
CA GLY A 422 16.21 18.71 28.24
C GLY A 422 16.84 18.16 26.94
N ALA A 423 18.17 18.28 26.83
CA ALA A 423 18.89 17.69 25.70
C ALA A 423 18.83 16.15 25.73
N MET A 424 19.03 15.51 26.90
CA MET A 424 18.87 14.05 27.07
C MET A 424 17.48 13.58 26.61
N THR A 425 16.42 14.26 27.05
CA THR A 425 15.04 13.94 26.70
C THR A 425 14.80 14.09 25.19
N ALA A 426 15.38 15.11 24.54
CA ALA A 426 15.32 15.30 23.10
C ALA A 426 16.02 14.17 22.35
N PHE A 427 17.19 13.71 22.81
CA PHE A 427 17.92 12.57 22.21
C PHE A 427 17.11 11.27 22.28
N ILE A 428 16.47 10.97 23.42
CA ILE A 428 15.59 9.81 23.55
C ILE A 428 14.44 9.89 22.54
N THR A 429 13.83 11.07 22.40
CA THR A 429 12.73 11.29 21.46
C THR A 429 13.20 11.11 20.01
N TYR A 430 14.35 11.69 19.62
CA TYR A 430 14.87 11.55 18.26
C TYR A 430 15.29 10.12 17.96
N SER A 431 15.92 9.40 18.88
CA SER A 431 16.29 8.00 18.69
C SER A 431 15.05 7.13 18.46
N THR A 432 13.99 7.34 19.23
CA THR A 432 12.71 6.65 19.06
C THR A 432 12.10 6.92 17.68
N GLN A 433 12.09 8.17 17.22
CA GLN A 433 11.58 8.54 15.89
C GLN A 433 12.40 7.90 14.76
N ILE A 434 13.71 7.85 14.90
CA ILE A 434 14.61 7.21 13.93
C ILE A 434 14.31 5.71 13.85
N VAL A 435 14.19 5.01 14.99
CA VAL A 435 13.84 3.57 15.02
C VAL A 435 12.49 3.30 14.37
N ILE A 436 11.47 4.10 14.68
CA ILE A 436 10.13 3.99 14.06
C ILE A 436 10.21 4.21 12.54
N SER A 437 11.02 5.15 12.06
CA SER A 437 11.19 5.38 10.64
C SER A 437 11.78 4.16 9.92
N PHE A 438 12.77 3.50 10.51
CA PHE A 438 13.32 2.24 9.99
C PHE A 438 12.30 1.09 9.99
N LEU A 439 11.46 1.00 11.04
CA LEU A 439 10.36 0.03 11.09
C LEU A 439 9.40 0.22 9.91
N MET A 440 9.00 1.47 9.65
CA MET A 440 8.12 1.80 8.52
C MET A 440 8.74 1.42 7.16
N LEU A 441 10.03 1.72 6.95
CA LEU A 441 10.75 1.36 5.74
C LEU A 441 10.85 -0.16 5.57
N THR A 442 11.03 -0.90 6.66
CA THR A 442 11.10 -2.37 6.64
C THR A 442 9.76 -2.98 6.23
N VAL A 443 8.63 -2.48 6.72
CA VAL A 443 7.30 -2.91 6.27
C VAL A 443 7.12 -2.67 4.77
N MET A 444 7.55 -1.52 4.27
CA MET A 444 7.46 -1.18 2.85
C MET A 444 8.33 -2.10 1.97
N SER A 445 9.51 -2.51 2.45
CA SER A 445 10.39 -3.42 1.70
C SER A 445 9.79 -4.81 1.44
N VAL A 446 8.81 -5.23 2.24
CA VAL A 446 8.05 -6.49 2.05
C VAL A 446 6.87 -6.30 1.10
N LEU A 447 6.20 -5.14 1.16
CA LEU A 447 4.99 -4.88 0.38
C LEU A 447 5.28 -4.47 -1.07
N LEU A 448 6.35 -3.71 -1.29
CA LEU A 448 6.71 -3.17 -2.61
C LEU A 448 6.97 -4.25 -3.67
N PRO A 449 7.73 -5.34 -3.41
CA PRO A 449 7.93 -6.41 -4.37
C PRO A 449 6.63 -7.13 -4.76
N ARG A 450 5.69 -7.30 -3.82
CA ARG A 450 4.38 -7.91 -4.11
C ARG A 450 3.56 -7.06 -5.06
N ALA A 451 3.55 -5.75 -4.85
CA ALA A 451 2.90 -4.82 -5.77
C ALA A 451 3.58 -4.78 -7.14
N GLY A 452 4.91 -4.93 -7.19
CA GLY A 452 5.67 -5.06 -8.43
C GLY A 452 5.21 -6.25 -9.27
N VAL A 453 5.09 -7.43 -8.68
CA VAL A 453 4.56 -8.63 -9.37
C VAL A 453 3.12 -8.42 -9.83
N ALA A 454 2.27 -7.83 -8.98
CA ALA A 454 0.89 -7.52 -9.38
C ALA A 454 0.84 -6.54 -10.55
N ALA A 455 1.72 -5.53 -10.56
CA ALA A 455 1.84 -4.56 -11.64
C ALA A 455 2.29 -5.22 -12.96
N GLU A 456 3.30 -6.12 -12.93
CA GLU A 456 3.75 -6.87 -14.10
C GLU A 456 2.64 -7.71 -14.70
N ARG A 457 1.84 -8.39 -13.86
CA ARG A 457 0.71 -9.21 -14.32
C ARG A 457 -0.40 -8.38 -14.95
N ILE A 458 -0.67 -7.19 -14.43
CA ILE A 458 -1.62 -6.26 -15.02
C ILE A 458 -1.06 -5.67 -16.33
N ASP A 459 0.21 -5.31 -16.34
CA ASP A 459 0.89 -4.76 -17.51
C ASP A 459 0.91 -5.75 -18.68
N GLU A 460 1.07 -7.04 -18.40
CA GLU A 460 0.95 -8.11 -19.40
C GLU A 460 -0.42 -8.09 -20.11
N VAL A 461 -1.51 -7.93 -19.36
CA VAL A 461 -2.86 -7.80 -19.94
C VAL A 461 -2.99 -6.51 -20.75
N MET A 462 -2.49 -5.41 -20.21
CA MET A 462 -2.59 -4.10 -20.87
C MET A 462 -1.77 -4.01 -22.16
N LYS A 463 -0.61 -4.66 -22.21
CA LYS A 463 0.28 -4.70 -23.39
C LYS A 463 -0.07 -5.76 -24.41
N THR A 464 -0.96 -6.72 -24.08
CA THR A 464 -1.37 -7.74 -25.03
C THR A 464 -2.16 -7.09 -26.17
N ASP A 465 -1.63 -7.13 -27.37
CA ASP A 465 -2.30 -6.63 -28.57
C ASP A 465 -3.46 -7.55 -28.96
N THR A 466 -4.58 -6.95 -29.34
CA THR A 466 -5.75 -7.68 -29.83
C THR A 466 -5.51 -8.05 -31.29
N VAL A 467 -5.51 -9.35 -31.58
CA VAL A 467 -5.27 -9.88 -32.95
C VAL A 467 -6.38 -9.42 -33.89
N ILE A 468 -7.62 -9.44 -33.43
CA ILE A 468 -8.79 -9.06 -34.23
C ILE A 468 -9.13 -7.59 -33.97
N THR A 469 -8.68 -6.73 -34.86
CA THR A 469 -8.95 -5.28 -34.81
C THR A 469 -10.16 -4.88 -35.65
N GLU A 470 -10.76 -3.73 -35.35
CA GLU A 470 -11.77 -3.13 -36.24
C GLU A 470 -11.09 -2.63 -37.53
N PRO A 471 -11.75 -2.77 -38.69
CA PRO A 471 -11.24 -2.20 -39.93
C PRO A 471 -11.22 -0.66 -39.87
N VAL A 472 -10.19 -0.06 -40.46
CA VAL A 472 -10.02 1.41 -40.46
C VAL A 472 -11.18 2.10 -41.22
N SER A 473 -11.68 1.46 -42.28
CA SER A 473 -12.84 1.91 -43.05
C SER A 473 -13.82 0.74 -43.20
N PRO A 474 -14.79 0.59 -42.28
CA PRO A 474 -15.74 -0.50 -42.32
C PRO A 474 -16.62 -0.43 -43.59
N GLU A 475 -16.67 -1.53 -44.31
CA GLU A 475 -17.60 -1.72 -45.44
C GLU A 475 -18.92 -2.30 -44.94
N LYS A 476 -20.03 -1.88 -45.50
CA LYS A 476 -21.33 -2.55 -45.28
C LYS A 476 -21.41 -3.76 -46.18
N PRO A 477 -22.14 -4.85 -45.77
CA PRO A 477 -22.42 -5.96 -46.63
C PRO A 477 -23.07 -5.49 -47.95
N VAL A 478 -22.60 -6.00 -49.08
CA VAL A 478 -23.15 -5.67 -50.41
C VAL A 478 -24.61 -6.07 -50.53
N SER A 479 -24.95 -7.19 -49.88
CA SER A 479 -26.34 -7.67 -49.76
C SER A 479 -26.73 -7.93 -48.32
N ALA A 480 -27.91 -7.50 -47.94
CA ALA A 480 -28.49 -7.81 -46.62
C ALA A 480 -29.05 -9.25 -46.55
N SER A 481 -28.79 -10.09 -47.56
CA SER A 481 -29.42 -11.42 -47.70
C SER A 481 -28.93 -12.46 -46.68
N GLY A 482 -27.76 -12.25 -46.08
CA GLY A 482 -27.19 -13.20 -45.11
C GLY A 482 -26.48 -14.41 -45.74
N GLU A 483 -26.13 -14.36 -47.05
CA GLU A 483 -25.31 -15.42 -47.67
C GLU A 483 -23.93 -15.52 -46.96
N VAL A 484 -23.54 -16.75 -46.65
CA VAL A 484 -22.22 -17.06 -46.08
C VAL A 484 -21.42 -17.90 -47.06
N ARG A 485 -20.23 -17.42 -47.46
CA ARG A 485 -19.37 -18.15 -48.38
C ARG A 485 -17.95 -18.30 -47.84
N PHE A 486 -17.46 -19.51 -47.89
CA PHE A 486 -16.07 -19.88 -47.62
C PHE A 486 -15.37 -20.11 -48.97
N SER A 487 -14.20 -19.58 -49.19
CA SER A 487 -13.40 -19.70 -50.40
C SER A 487 -11.96 -20.08 -50.04
N GLY A 488 -11.58 -21.36 -50.23
CA GLY A 488 -10.25 -21.90 -49.97
C GLY A 488 -9.77 -21.67 -48.54
N VAL A 489 -10.62 -21.80 -47.56
CA VAL A 489 -10.33 -21.40 -46.18
C VAL A 489 -9.50 -22.46 -45.49
N SER A 490 -8.30 -22.06 -45.00
CA SER A 490 -7.50 -22.81 -44.03
C SER A 490 -7.39 -22.03 -42.71
N PHE A 491 -7.40 -22.77 -41.61
CA PHE A 491 -7.26 -22.16 -40.26
C PHE A 491 -6.43 -23.02 -39.36
N LYS A 492 -5.51 -22.34 -38.65
CA LYS A 492 -4.62 -22.92 -37.61
C LYS A 492 -4.74 -22.13 -36.31
N TYR A 493 -4.94 -22.81 -35.21
CA TYR A 493 -4.86 -22.16 -33.88
C TYR A 493 -3.44 -21.71 -33.57
N PRO A 494 -3.24 -20.59 -32.90
CA PRO A 494 -1.88 -20.02 -32.59
C PRO A 494 -0.96 -20.99 -31.87
N SER A 495 -1.52 -21.88 -31.04
CA SER A 495 -0.77 -22.87 -30.24
C SER A 495 -0.67 -24.26 -30.89
N ALA A 496 -1.26 -24.48 -32.08
CA ALA A 496 -1.30 -25.77 -32.77
C ALA A 496 -0.15 -25.91 -33.75
N ASP A 497 0.30 -27.15 -34.00
CA ASP A 497 1.33 -27.46 -35.01
C ASP A 497 0.73 -27.71 -36.41
N SER A 498 -0.53 -28.13 -36.46
CA SER A 498 -1.25 -28.44 -37.71
C SER A 498 -2.50 -27.59 -37.91
N ASN A 499 -2.99 -27.54 -39.14
CA ASN A 499 -4.25 -26.88 -39.48
C ASN A 499 -5.44 -27.60 -38.83
N ALA A 500 -6.38 -26.84 -38.27
CA ALA A 500 -7.66 -27.34 -37.79
C ALA A 500 -8.70 -27.43 -38.92
N LEU A 501 -8.55 -26.61 -39.96
CA LEU A 501 -9.34 -26.62 -41.20
C LEU A 501 -8.41 -26.43 -42.38
N GLU A 502 -8.67 -27.14 -43.49
CA GLU A 502 -7.80 -27.11 -44.66
C GLU A 502 -8.66 -27.05 -45.94
N ASN A 503 -8.45 -26.01 -46.75
CA ASN A 503 -9.08 -25.77 -48.04
C ASN A 503 -10.63 -25.96 -48.06
N ILE A 504 -11.31 -25.27 -47.15
CA ILE A 504 -12.76 -25.33 -47.00
C ILE A 504 -13.44 -24.42 -48.03
N ASP A 505 -14.30 -25.00 -48.89
CA ASP A 505 -15.10 -24.33 -49.91
C ASP A 505 -16.55 -24.71 -49.83
N PHE A 506 -17.45 -23.76 -49.53
CA PHE A 506 -18.89 -23.91 -49.61
C PHE A 506 -19.61 -22.58 -49.55
N THR A 507 -20.91 -22.61 -49.93
CA THR A 507 -21.82 -21.47 -49.79
C THR A 507 -23.06 -21.93 -49.04
N ALA A 508 -23.47 -21.18 -48.01
CA ALA A 508 -24.74 -21.32 -47.31
C ALA A 508 -25.63 -20.14 -47.76
N SER A 509 -26.73 -20.44 -48.42
CA SER A 509 -27.61 -19.45 -49.04
C SER A 509 -28.81 -19.10 -48.16
N PRO A 510 -29.38 -17.89 -48.29
CA PRO A 510 -30.62 -17.51 -47.62
C PRO A 510 -31.75 -18.48 -48.00
N GLY A 511 -32.61 -18.77 -47.02
CA GLY A 511 -33.73 -19.71 -47.20
C GLY A 511 -33.32 -21.17 -47.23
N GLN A 512 -32.05 -21.49 -47.01
CA GLN A 512 -31.51 -22.84 -46.98
C GLN A 512 -30.89 -23.21 -45.64
N THR A 513 -31.05 -24.49 -45.30
CA THR A 513 -30.38 -25.08 -44.12
C THR A 513 -29.14 -25.85 -44.59
N THR A 514 -27.97 -25.35 -44.19
CA THR A 514 -26.68 -26.03 -44.35
C THR A 514 -26.31 -26.76 -43.05
N ALA A 515 -26.23 -28.06 -43.09
CA ALA A 515 -25.83 -28.88 -41.96
C ALA A 515 -24.34 -29.28 -42.03
N ILE A 516 -23.67 -29.36 -40.90
CA ILE A 516 -22.28 -29.78 -40.77
C ILE A 516 -22.21 -30.99 -39.83
N ILE A 517 -21.71 -32.12 -40.36
CA ILE A 517 -21.56 -33.35 -39.60
C ILE A 517 -20.12 -33.90 -39.74
N GLY A 518 -19.69 -34.70 -38.79
CA GLY A 518 -18.36 -35.35 -38.77
C GLY A 518 -17.99 -35.83 -37.38
N SER A 519 -16.86 -36.51 -37.27
CA SER A 519 -16.33 -37.06 -36.03
C SER A 519 -16.06 -35.96 -35.00
N THR A 520 -15.89 -36.35 -33.71
CA THR A 520 -15.49 -35.41 -32.68
C THR A 520 -14.07 -34.92 -32.97
N GLY A 521 -13.84 -33.61 -32.89
CA GLY A 521 -12.53 -33.02 -33.14
C GLY A 521 -12.23 -32.71 -34.63
N CYS A 522 -13.09 -33.01 -35.58
CA CYS A 522 -12.86 -32.75 -37.03
C CYS A 522 -12.94 -31.27 -37.44
N GLY A 523 -13.18 -30.31 -36.52
CA GLY A 523 -13.15 -28.86 -36.80
C GLY A 523 -14.52 -28.18 -36.96
N LYS A 524 -15.65 -28.85 -36.65
CA LYS A 524 -17.01 -28.28 -36.81
C LYS A 524 -17.22 -26.94 -36.12
N SER A 525 -16.97 -26.89 -34.80
CA SER A 525 -17.11 -25.65 -34.02
C SER A 525 -16.07 -24.60 -34.45
N THR A 526 -14.89 -25.02 -34.90
CA THR A 526 -13.88 -24.11 -35.45
C THR A 526 -14.43 -23.41 -36.70
N LEU A 527 -15.06 -24.16 -37.63
CA LEU A 527 -15.60 -23.62 -38.86
C LEU A 527 -16.66 -22.55 -38.61
N ILE A 528 -17.64 -22.83 -37.74
CA ILE A 528 -18.71 -21.87 -37.47
C ILE A 528 -18.22 -20.64 -36.66
N ASN A 529 -17.13 -20.74 -35.87
CA ASN A 529 -16.55 -19.63 -35.12
C ASN A 529 -15.81 -18.61 -36.01
N LEU A 530 -15.49 -18.97 -37.26
CA LEU A 530 -14.93 -18.06 -38.27
C LEU A 530 -15.96 -17.09 -38.82
N ILE A 531 -17.28 -17.47 -38.85
CA ILE A 531 -18.37 -16.65 -39.38
C ILE A 531 -18.59 -15.37 -38.57
N PRO A 532 -18.74 -15.39 -37.21
CA PRO A 532 -18.84 -14.19 -36.35
C PRO A 532 -17.49 -13.51 -36.15
N ARG A 533 -16.43 -13.99 -36.83
CA ARG A 533 -15.05 -13.49 -36.70
C ARG A 533 -14.58 -13.56 -35.25
N PHE A 534 -14.72 -14.74 -34.61
CA PHE A 534 -14.07 -15.02 -33.31
C PHE A 534 -12.57 -15.34 -33.49
N TYR A 535 -12.24 -15.83 -34.68
CA TYR A 535 -10.88 -16.02 -35.20
C TYR A 535 -10.82 -15.53 -36.64
N ASP A 536 -9.65 -15.08 -37.10
CA ASP A 536 -9.40 -14.78 -38.49
C ASP A 536 -8.80 -16.01 -39.19
N VAL A 537 -9.19 -16.25 -40.46
CA VAL A 537 -8.68 -17.36 -41.29
C VAL A 537 -7.15 -17.16 -41.51
N THR A 538 -6.41 -18.27 -41.60
CA THR A 538 -5.00 -18.27 -41.95
C THR A 538 -4.80 -18.03 -43.44
N GLU A 539 -5.61 -18.75 -44.29
CA GLU A 539 -5.62 -18.62 -45.72
C GLU A 539 -7.06 -18.60 -46.24
N GLY A 540 -7.24 -18.08 -47.46
CA GLY A 540 -8.56 -17.95 -48.05
C GLY A 540 -9.38 -16.79 -47.49
N SER A 541 -10.69 -16.83 -47.66
CA SER A 541 -11.61 -15.78 -47.20
C SER A 541 -12.99 -16.30 -46.85
N VAL A 542 -13.58 -15.67 -45.80
CA VAL A 542 -15.01 -15.83 -45.45
C VAL A 542 -15.71 -14.54 -45.81
N THR A 543 -16.84 -14.63 -46.55
CA THR A 543 -17.66 -13.46 -46.87
C THR A 543 -19.07 -13.65 -46.29
N VAL A 544 -19.68 -12.52 -45.89
CA VAL A 544 -21.08 -12.43 -45.47
C VAL A 544 -21.77 -11.35 -46.29
N GLY A 545 -22.87 -11.71 -46.98
CA GLY A 545 -23.53 -10.79 -47.88
C GLY A 545 -22.63 -10.25 -49.00
N GLY A 546 -21.69 -11.07 -49.49
CA GLY A 546 -20.71 -10.70 -50.53
C GLY A 546 -19.53 -9.87 -50.08
N THR A 547 -19.45 -9.47 -48.79
CA THR A 547 -18.35 -8.68 -48.25
C THR A 547 -17.49 -9.52 -47.28
N GLY A 548 -16.16 -9.43 -47.37
CA GLY A 548 -15.23 -10.15 -46.48
C GLY A 548 -15.42 -9.77 -45.00
N VAL A 549 -15.51 -10.75 -44.12
CA VAL A 549 -15.76 -10.53 -42.67
C VAL A 549 -14.71 -9.64 -42.01
N ARG A 550 -13.49 -9.57 -42.58
CA ARG A 550 -12.41 -8.67 -42.07
C ARG A 550 -12.66 -7.21 -42.41
N LYS A 551 -13.50 -6.92 -43.38
CA LYS A 551 -13.82 -5.55 -43.84
C LYS A 551 -15.09 -4.99 -43.18
N ILE A 552 -15.94 -5.84 -42.63
CA ILE A 552 -17.17 -5.45 -41.93
C ILE A 552 -16.83 -5.11 -40.49
N SER A 553 -17.50 -4.09 -39.90
CA SER A 553 -17.37 -3.83 -38.45
C SER A 553 -17.85 -5.04 -37.65
N LYS A 554 -17.22 -5.33 -36.49
CA LYS A 554 -17.66 -6.45 -35.63
C LYS A 554 -19.12 -6.29 -35.19
N SER A 555 -19.56 -5.06 -34.97
CA SER A 555 -20.94 -4.76 -34.59
C SER A 555 -21.91 -5.10 -35.71
N ASP A 556 -21.66 -4.64 -36.95
CA ASP A 556 -22.54 -4.91 -38.10
C ASP A 556 -22.57 -6.40 -38.46
N LEU A 557 -21.40 -7.06 -38.49
CA LEU A 557 -21.31 -8.49 -38.73
C LEU A 557 -22.12 -9.31 -37.70
N ARG A 558 -21.89 -9.05 -36.44
CA ARG A 558 -22.54 -9.79 -35.35
C ARG A 558 -24.03 -9.43 -35.21
N SER A 559 -24.45 -8.24 -35.63
CA SER A 559 -25.88 -7.90 -35.67
C SER A 559 -26.67 -8.82 -36.59
N MET A 560 -26.07 -9.28 -37.69
CA MET A 560 -26.67 -10.18 -38.65
C MET A 560 -26.69 -11.64 -38.21
N ILE A 561 -25.98 -12.03 -37.16
CA ILE A 561 -25.77 -13.41 -36.73
C ILE A 561 -26.47 -13.70 -35.41
N GLY A 562 -27.28 -14.74 -35.33
CA GLY A 562 -27.78 -15.35 -34.10
C GLY A 562 -27.04 -16.67 -33.85
N LEU A 563 -26.13 -16.68 -32.86
CA LEU A 563 -25.34 -17.87 -32.51
C LEU A 563 -25.90 -18.51 -31.24
N VAL A 564 -26.19 -19.82 -31.34
CA VAL A 564 -26.54 -20.66 -30.21
C VAL A 564 -25.39 -21.63 -29.98
N PRO A 565 -24.59 -21.44 -28.87
CA PRO A 565 -23.43 -22.29 -28.60
C PRO A 565 -23.87 -23.70 -28.13
N GLN A 566 -22.96 -24.66 -28.22
CA GLN A 566 -23.16 -26.04 -27.78
C GLN A 566 -23.62 -26.15 -26.31
N LYS A 567 -23.04 -25.32 -25.42
CA LYS A 567 -23.51 -25.19 -24.04
C LYS A 567 -24.32 -23.91 -23.90
N GLY A 568 -25.60 -24.02 -23.57
CA GLY A 568 -26.46 -22.88 -23.30
C GLY A 568 -25.95 -22.08 -22.11
N VAL A 569 -25.45 -20.88 -22.36
CA VAL A 569 -24.98 -19.96 -21.31
C VAL A 569 -26.08 -18.95 -21.01
N LEU A 570 -26.47 -18.89 -19.72
CA LEU A 570 -27.42 -17.91 -19.21
C LEU A 570 -26.74 -16.98 -18.23
N PHE A 571 -27.13 -15.72 -18.26
CA PHE A 571 -26.66 -14.70 -17.33
C PHE A 571 -27.57 -14.61 -16.12
N SER A 572 -27.03 -14.21 -14.98
CA SER A 572 -27.85 -13.90 -13.80
C SER A 572 -28.79 -12.73 -14.10
N GLY A 573 -30.02 -12.86 -13.67
CA GLY A 573 -31.12 -11.92 -13.98
C GLY A 573 -32.45 -12.64 -14.07
N THR A 574 -33.35 -12.21 -14.95
CA THR A 574 -34.63 -12.89 -15.22
C THR A 574 -34.60 -13.67 -16.55
N ILE A 575 -35.59 -14.49 -16.78
CA ILE A 575 -35.78 -15.14 -18.10
C ILE A 575 -35.94 -14.07 -19.17
N ASP A 576 -36.79 -13.06 -18.94
CA ASP A 576 -37.00 -11.93 -19.85
C ASP A 576 -35.68 -11.22 -20.21
N SER A 577 -34.86 -10.85 -19.21
CA SER A 577 -33.57 -10.20 -19.42
C SER A 577 -32.59 -11.06 -20.24
N ASN A 578 -32.68 -12.39 -20.11
CA ASN A 578 -31.88 -13.33 -20.88
C ASN A 578 -32.35 -13.42 -22.32
N LEU A 579 -33.67 -13.42 -22.59
CA LEU A 579 -34.23 -13.47 -23.94
C LEU A 579 -33.97 -12.17 -24.70
N ARG A 580 -34.14 -11.03 -24.06
CA ARG A 580 -33.88 -9.70 -24.64
C ARG A 580 -32.38 -9.36 -24.76
N PHE A 581 -31.48 -10.22 -24.31
CA PHE A 581 -30.05 -9.94 -24.32
C PHE A 581 -29.49 -9.56 -25.71
N GLY A 582 -30.02 -10.16 -26.77
CA GLY A 582 -29.63 -9.87 -28.15
C GLY A 582 -30.38 -8.69 -28.80
N GLN A 583 -31.54 -8.29 -28.24
CA GLN A 583 -32.40 -7.22 -28.70
C GLN A 583 -33.18 -6.64 -27.52
N PRO A 584 -32.59 -5.66 -26.79
CA PRO A 584 -33.20 -5.07 -25.58
C PRO A 584 -34.60 -4.46 -25.83
N GLU A 585 -34.83 -3.90 -27.03
CA GLU A 585 -36.06 -3.21 -27.41
C GLU A 585 -37.11 -4.17 -28.05
N ALA A 586 -36.91 -5.49 -27.95
CA ALA A 586 -37.89 -6.43 -28.49
C ALA A 586 -39.24 -6.28 -27.78
N SER A 587 -40.35 -6.41 -28.52
CA SER A 587 -41.68 -6.37 -27.92
C SER A 587 -41.96 -7.62 -27.08
N GLN A 588 -42.92 -7.55 -26.13
CA GLN A 588 -43.32 -8.70 -25.34
C GLN A 588 -43.87 -9.83 -26.24
N GLU A 589 -44.59 -9.48 -27.29
CA GLU A 589 -45.10 -10.43 -28.29
C GLU A 589 -43.96 -11.17 -28.99
N ASP A 590 -42.88 -10.47 -29.37
CA ASP A 590 -41.70 -11.09 -29.98
C ASP A 590 -41.00 -12.07 -29.03
N VAL A 591 -40.92 -11.71 -27.74
CA VAL A 591 -40.30 -12.56 -26.70
C VAL A 591 -41.14 -13.82 -26.48
N GLU A 592 -42.47 -13.69 -26.37
CA GLU A 592 -43.38 -14.81 -26.20
C GLU A 592 -43.36 -15.71 -27.44
N LYS A 593 -43.40 -15.14 -28.62
CA LYS A 593 -43.34 -15.89 -29.91
C LYS A 593 -42.03 -16.67 -30.03
N ALA A 594 -40.88 -16.05 -29.65
CA ALA A 594 -39.61 -16.73 -29.66
C ALA A 594 -39.54 -17.87 -28.62
N ALA A 595 -40.13 -17.67 -27.46
CA ALA A 595 -40.23 -18.70 -26.43
C ALA A 595 -41.15 -19.88 -26.91
N GLU A 596 -42.24 -19.59 -27.61
CA GLU A 596 -43.11 -20.58 -28.21
C GLU A 596 -42.39 -21.43 -29.27
N ILE A 597 -41.71 -20.78 -30.23
CA ILE A 597 -40.91 -21.44 -31.26
C ILE A 597 -39.81 -22.32 -30.65
N ALA A 598 -39.13 -21.82 -29.65
CA ALA A 598 -38.10 -22.55 -28.93
C ALA A 598 -38.64 -23.65 -27.99
N GLN A 599 -39.95 -23.89 -27.97
CA GLN A 599 -40.63 -24.83 -27.07
C GLN A 599 -40.33 -24.53 -25.59
N ALA A 600 -40.15 -23.23 -25.24
CA ALA A 600 -39.80 -22.79 -23.90
C ALA A 600 -41.00 -22.22 -23.15
N LEU A 601 -42.06 -21.78 -23.86
CA LEU A 601 -43.17 -21.03 -23.27
C LEU A 601 -43.87 -21.81 -22.14
N GLU A 602 -44.14 -23.12 -22.31
CA GLU A 602 -44.81 -23.97 -21.33
C GLU A 602 -44.08 -23.94 -19.98
N PHE A 603 -42.77 -24.27 -19.93
CA PHE A 603 -42.04 -24.29 -18.65
C PHE A 603 -41.78 -22.89 -18.09
N ILE A 604 -41.87 -21.83 -18.90
CA ILE A 604 -41.79 -20.43 -18.42
C ILE A 604 -43.11 -20.09 -17.71
N THR A 605 -44.24 -20.33 -18.34
CA THR A 605 -45.57 -19.96 -17.81
C THR A 605 -46.00 -20.82 -16.63
N ASP A 606 -45.64 -22.11 -16.61
CA ASP A 606 -45.98 -23.04 -15.54
C ASP A 606 -45.12 -22.80 -14.27
N GLY A 607 -44.03 -22.10 -14.39
CA GLY A 607 -43.14 -21.77 -13.24
C GLY A 607 -43.55 -20.49 -12.55
N GLU A 608 -43.41 -20.47 -11.22
CA GLU A 608 -43.62 -19.24 -10.41
C GLU A 608 -42.80 -18.07 -10.96
N GLY A 609 -43.46 -16.94 -11.23
CA GLY A 609 -42.85 -15.70 -11.72
C GLY A 609 -42.77 -15.61 -13.26
N GLY A 610 -43.11 -16.66 -14.04
CA GLY A 610 -43.13 -16.62 -15.50
C GLY A 610 -41.81 -16.08 -16.09
N PHE A 611 -41.88 -15.07 -16.93
CA PHE A 611 -40.73 -14.43 -17.56
C PHE A 611 -39.82 -13.67 -16.55
N GLU A 612 -40.36 -13.24 -15.41
CA GLU A 612 -39.62 -12.57 -14.35
C GLU A 612 -38.92 -13.57 -13.39
N ARG A 613 -39.07 -14.87 -13.63
CA ARG A 613 -38.39 -15.88 -12.83
C ARG A 613 -36.87 -15.69 -12.87
N SER A 614 -36.24 -15.68 -11.69
CA SER A 614 -34.81 -15.47 -11.55
C SER A 614 -33.99 -16.62 -12.12
N ILE A 615 -32.97 -16.28 -12.88
CA ILE A 615 -31.90 -17.15 -13.36
C ILE A 615 -30.62 -16.91 -12.51
N ALA A 616 -30.16 -17.96 -11.86
CA ALA A 616 -28.92 -17.94 -11.12
C ALA A 616 -27.71 -17.90 -12.07
N GLN A 617 -26.53 -17.54 -11.54
CA GLN A 617 -25.30 -17.47 -12.30
C GLN A 617 -25.03 -18.78 -13.08
N GLY A 618 -24.82 -18.65 -14.40
CA GLY A 618 -24.62 -19.78 -15.28
C GLY A 618 -25.87 -20.67 -15.43
N GLY A 619 -27.05 -20.22 -14.99
CA GLY A 619 -28.30 -20.95 -15.07
C GLY A 619 -28.33 -22.21 -14.19
N SER A 620 -27.64 -22.24 -13.05
CA SER A 620 -27.54 -23.43 -12.18
C SER A 620 -28.90 -23.94 -11.66
N ASN A 621 -29.94 -23.10 -11.71
CA ASN A 621 -31.29 -23.40 -11.26
C ASN A 621 -32.24 -23.84 -12.40
N VAL A 622 -31.73 -24.09 -13.60
CA VAL A 622 -32.51 -24.61 -14.74
C VAL A 622 -31.81 -25.83 -15.36
N SER A 623 -32.60 -26.77 -15.93
CA SER A 623 -32.07 -27.99 -16.57
C SER A 623 -31.29 -27.69 -17.85
N GLY A 624 -30.43 -28.64 -18.29
CA GLY A 624 -29.66 -28.49 -19.53
C GLY A 624 -30.53 -28.23 -20.77
N GLY A 625 -31.61 -28.95 -20.92
CA GLY A 625 -32.57 -28.73 -22.03
C GLY A 625 -33.30 -27.39 -21.92
N GLN A 626 -33.66 -26.93 -20.73
CA GLN A 626 -34.24 -25.59 -20.51
C GLN A 626 -33.24 -24.49 -20.87
N LYS A 627 -31.97 -24.61 -20.45
CA LYS A 627 -30.90 -23.67 -20.84
C LYS A 627 -30.78 -23.55 -22.35
N GLN A 628 -30.81 -24.68 -23.03
CA GLN A 628 -30.65 -24.73 -24.48
C GLN A 628 -31.84 -24.07 -25.20
N ARG A 629 -33.09 -24.37 -24.75
CA ARG A 629 -34.30 -23.74 -25.30
C ARG A 629 -34.31 -22.22 -25.08
N LEU A 630 -33.89 -21.74 -23.91
CA LEU A 630 -33.73 -20.30 -23.63
C LEU A 630 -32.64 -19.66 -24.51
N ALA A 631 -31.52 -20.35 -24.75
CA ALA A 631 -30.47 -19.85 -25.64
C ALA A 631 -30.94 -19.77 -27.09
N ILE A 632 -31.74 -20.75 -27.54
CA ILE A 632 -32.41 -20.74 -28.87
C ILE A 632 -33.40 -19.57 -28.95
N ALA A 633 -34.28 -19.41 -27.95
CA ALA A 633 -35.24 -18.31 -27.89
C ALA A 633 -34.55 -16.94 -27.98
N ARG A 634 -33.42 -16.76 -27.24
CA ARG A 634 -32.58 -15.55 -27.31
C ARG A 634 -32.11 -15.22 -28.73
N ALA A 635 -31.67 -16.25 -29.47
CA ALA A 635 -31.25 -16.07 -30.86
C ALA A 635 -32.44 -15.72 -31.79
N ILE A 636 -33.63 -16.27 -31.53
CA ILE A 636 -34.86 -15.99 -32.29
C ILE A 636 -35.34 -14.54 -32.02
N VAL A 637 -35.36 -14.07 -30.78
CA VAL A 637 -35.74 -12.68 -30.39
C VAL A 637 -34.95 -11.66 -31.20
N LYS A 638 -33.69 -11.95 -31.49
CA LYS A 638 -32.80 -11.05 -32.24
C LYS A 638 -33.19 -10.87 -33.71
N LYS A 639 -33.95 -11.80 -34.31
CA LYS A 639 -34.36 -11.81 -35.72
C LYS A 639 -33.19 -11.63 -36.71
N PRO A 640 -32.09 -12.38 -36.58
CA PRO A 640 -30.90 -12.21 -37.40
C PRO A 640 -31.13 -12.75 -38.82
N LYS A 641 -30.22 -12.40 -39.76
CA LYS A 641 -30.22 -12.94 -41.13
C LYS A 641 -29.53 -14.29 -41.23
N ILE A 642 -28.68 -14.63 -40.24
CA ILE A 642 -27.94 -15.89 -40.21
C ILE A 642 -28.14 -16.51 -38.82
N TYR A 643 -28.66 -17.72 -38.78
CA TYR A 643 -28.75 -18.53 -37.58
C TYR A 643 -27.67 -19.60 -37.58
N ILE A 644 -26.94 -19.72 -36.49
CA ILE A 644 -25.89 -20.73 -36.30
C ILE A 644 -26.21 -21.51 -35.01
N PHE A 645 -26.41 -22.81 -35.15
CA PHE A 645 -26.69 -23.72 -34.05
C PHE A 645 -25.52 -24.71 -33.90
N ASP A 646 -24.74 -24.59 -32.83
CA ASP A 646 -23.62 -25.51 -32.53
C ASP A 646 -24.11 -26.64 -31.63
N ASP A 647 -24.44 -27.78 -32.22
CA ASP A 647 -24.93 -29.00 -31.54
C ASP A 647 -26.04 -28.72 -30.48
N SER A 648 -26.87 -27.70 -30.80
CA SER A 648 -27.78 -27.08 -29.83
C SER A 648 -29.05 -27.94 -29.58
N PHE A 649 -29.27 -28.97 -30.37
CA PHE A 649 -30.42 -29.84 -30.27
C PHE A 649 -30.15 -31.15 -29.52
N SER A 650 -28.89 -31.50 -29.30
CA SER A 650 -28.49 -32.78 -28.69
C SER A 650 -28.94 -32.95 -27.23
N ALA A 651 -29.14 -31.84 -26.50
CA ALA A 651 -29.61 -31.81 -25.12
C ALA A 651 -31.15 -31.93 -24.97
N LEU A 652 -31.86 -31.99 -26.09
CA LEU A 652 -33.32 -32.06 -26.12
C LEU A 652 -33.79 -33.52 -26.29
N ASP A 653 -34.97 -33.83 -25.77
CA ASP A 653 -35.65 -35.07 -26.07
C ASP A 653 -36.16 -35.07 -27.53
N MET A 654 -36.36 -36.26 -28.13
CA MET A 654 -36.69 -36.40 -29.55
C MET A 654 -37.97 -35.67 -29.95
N LYS A 655 -39.00 -35.63 -29.08
CA LYS A 655 -40.26 -34.97 -29.37
C LYS A 655 -40.12 -33.48 -29.41
N THR A 656 -39.48 -32.90 -28.39
CA THR A 656 -39.20 -31.46 -28.30
C THR A 656 -38.30 -31.00 -29.45
N ASP A 657 -37.24 -31.76 -29.81
CA ASP A 657 -36.37 -31.48 -30.94
C ASP A 657 -37.13 -31.41 -32.26
N ALA A 658 -38.02 -32.40 -32.55
CA ALA A 658 -38.80 -32.42 -33.76
C ALA A 658 -39.79 -31.24 -33.85
N MET A 659 -40.50 -30.93 -32.75
CA MET A 659 -41.44 -29.80 -32.69
C MET A 659 -40.73 -28.47 -32.88
N LEU A 660 -39.59 -28.27 -32.20
CA LEU A 660 -38.80 -27.05 -32.30
C LEU A 660 -38.27 -26.84 -33.72
N ARG A 661 -37.70 -27.88 -34.36
CA ARG A 661 -37.19 -27.77 -35.74
C ARG A 661 -38.30 -27.47 -36.75
N LYS A 662 -39.49 -28.05 -36.56
CA LYS A 662 -40.65 -27.73 -37.41
C LYS A 662 -41.05 -26.26 -37.27
N ALA A 663 -41.25 -25.77 -36.05
CA ALA A 663 -41.60 -24.39 -35.77
C ALA A 663 -40.50 -23.39 -36.22
N LEU A 664 -39.22 -23.74 -36.01
CA LEU A 664 -38.10 -22.95 -36.46
C LEU A 664 -38.01 -22.83 -37.97
N GLY A 665 -38.16 -23.95 -38.69
CA GLY A 665 -38.13 -23.99 -40.18
C GLY A 665 -39.20 -23.12 -40.83
N GLU A 666 -40.40 -23.04 -40.23
CA GLU A 666 -41.44 -22.11 -40.67
C GLU A 666 -41.10 -20.64 -40.43
N TYR A 667 -40.42 -20.35 -39.35
CA TYR A 667 -40.08 -18.97 -38.93
C TYR A 667 -38.87 -18.40 -39.68
N VAL A 668 -37.85 -19.21 -39.99
CA VAL A 668 -36.56 -18.74 -40.56
C VAL A 668 -36.47 -18.89 -42.08
N LYS A 669 -37.60 -19.00 -42.79
CA LYS A 669 -37.66 -19.26 -44.26
C LYS A 669 -36.83 -18.34 -45.14
N ASP A 670 -36.62 -17.09 -44.72
CA ASP A 670 -35.85 -16.09 -45.46
C ASP A 670 -34.41 -15.91 -44.93
N SER A 671 -34.00 -16.70 -43.93
CA SER A 671 -32.69 -16.59 -43.29
C SER A 671 -31.77 -17.74 -43.69
N THR A 672 -30.47 -17.52 -43.57
CA THR A 672 -29.48 -18.59 -43.70
C THR A 672 -29.40 -19.38 -42.41
N VAL A 673 -29.55 -20.68 -42.46
CA VAL A 673 -29.48 -21.55 -41.28
C VAL A 673 -28.27 -22.47 -41.37
N ILE A 674 -27.40 -22.44 -40.38
CA ILE A 674 -26.24 -23.33 -40.29
C ILE A 674 -26.38 -24.18 -39.02
N ILE A 675 -26.41 -25.49 -39.17
CA ILE A 675 -26.59 -26.43 -38.06
C ILE A 675 -25.39 -27.35 -37.97
N VAL A 676 -24.65 -27.30 -36.86
CA VAL A 676 -23.72 -28.36 -36.51
C VAL A 676 -24.47 -29.42 -35.72
N ALA A 677 -24.39 -30.66 -36.14
CA ALA A 677 -25.04 -31.76 -35.45
C ALA A 677 -24.18 -33.02 -35.40
N GLN A 678 -24.46 -33.83 -34.39
CA GLN A 678 -23.86 -35.17 -34.23
C GLN A 678 -24.86 -36.27 -34.63
N ARG A 679 -26.16 -35.93 -34.68
CA ARG A 679 -27.24 -36.90 -35.02
C ARG A 679 -27.69 -36.71 -36.46
N ILE A 680 -27.77 -37.82 -37.20
CA ILE A 680 -28.28 -37.83 -38.56
C ILE A 680 -29.76 -37.38 -38.62
N SER A 681 -30.57 -37.81 -37.65
CA SER A 681 -32.00 -37.42 -37.57
C SER A 681 -32.21 -35.90 -37.48
N THR A 682 -31.21 -35.14 -37.02
CA THR A 682 -31.29 -33.68 -36.93
C THR A 682 -31.09 -33.01 -38.30
N ILE A 683 -30.36 -33.65 -39.23
CA ILE A 683 -29.85 -33.00 -40.44
C ILE A 683 -30.37 -33.66 -41.75
N MET A 684 -31.13 -34.76 -41.67
CA MET A 684 -31.54 -35.50 -42.85
C MET A 684 -32.41 -34.69 -43.84
N ASN A 685 -33.08 -33.64 -43.34
CA ASN A 685 -33.90 -32.74 -44.15
C ASN A 685 -33.18 -31.45 -44.53
N ALA A 686 -31.88 -31.34 -44.30
CA ALA A 686 -31.12 -30.16 -44.69
C ALA A 686 -30.95 -30.09 -46.21
N ASP A 687 -31.02 -28.87 -46.76
CA ASP A 687 -30.85 -28.61 -48.19
C ASP A 687 -29.42 -28.94 -48.65
N GLN A 688 -28.45 -28.77 -47.76
CA GLN A 688 -27.05 -29.09 -47.99
C GLN A 688 -26.43 -29.67 -46.67
N ILE A 689 -25.74 -30.79 -46.79
CA ILE A 689 -24.96 -31.38 -45.71
C ILE A 689 -23.50 -31.36 -46.12
N LEU A 690 -22.64 -30.85 -45.21
CA LEU A 690 -21.20 -30.89 -45.34
C LEU A 690 -20.66 -31.96 -44.38
N VAL A 691 -19.97 -32.93 -44.94
CA VAL A 691 -19.31 -33.98 -44.15
C VAL A 691 -17.86 -33.54 -43.90
N LEU A 692 -17.54 -33.29 -42.66
CA LEU A 692 -16.20 -32.82 -42.25
C LEU A 692 -15.40 -33.98 -41.65
N ASP A 693 -14.22 -34.23 -42.16
CA ASP A 693 -13.29 -35.21 -41.62
C ASP A 693 -11.86 -34.69 -41.67
N GLU A 694 -11.12 -34.82 -40.57
CA GLU A 694 -9.76 -34.28 -40.39
C GLU A 694 -9.55 -32.86 -40.94
N GLY A 695 -10.49 -31.95 -40.66
CA GLY A 695 -10.43 -30.56 -41.10
C GLY A 695 -10.78 -30.31 -42.57
N LYS A 696 -11.21 -31.31 -43.34
CA LYS A 696 -11.56 -31.21 -44.76
C LYS A 696 -13.02 -31.58 -45.03
N ILE A 697 -13.62 -31.02 -46.09
CA ILE A 697 -14.92 -31.43 -46.56
C ILE A 697 -14.73 -32.66 -47.44
N THR A 698 -15.16 -33.83 -46.95
CA THR A 698 -15.06 -35.11 -47.68
C THR A 698 -16.33 -35.44 -48.46
N GLY A 699 -17.45 -34.78 -48.15
CA GLY A 699 -18.72 -34.95 -48.88
C GLY A 699 -19.59 -33.71 -48.79
N ARG A 700 -20.31 -33.41 -49.85
CA ARG A 700 -21.27 -32.30 -49.93
C ARG A 700 -22.47 -32.71 -50.77
N GLY A 701 -23.69 -32.49 -50.25
CA GLY A 701 -24.93 -32.80 -50.93
C GLY A 701 -26.08 -32.99 -49.96
N THR A 702 -27.22 -33.51 -50.48
CA THR A 702 -28.35 -33.89 -49.65
C THR A 702 -28.12 -35.27 -48.98
N HIS A 703 -28.96 -35.60 -48.00
CA HIS A 703 -28.86 -36.87 -47.26
C HIS A 703 -28.85 -38.08 -48.26
N ALA A 704 -29.74 -38.10 -49.23
CA ALA A 704 -29.83 -39.21 -50.19
C ALA A 704 -28.61 -39.28 -51.14
N GLU A 705 -28.07 -38.14 -51.57
CA GLU A 705 -26.85 -38.08 -52.39
C GLU A 705 -25.63 -38.56 -51.62
N LEU A 706 -25.44 -38.13 -50.32
CA LEU A 706 -24.31 -38.49 -49.51
C LEU A 706 -24.35 -39.98 -49.10
N LEU A 707 -25.48 -40.57 -48.86
CA LEU A 707 -25.61 -42.01 -48.64
C LEU A 707 -25.04 -42.81 -49.80
N ARG A 708 -25.13 -42.28 -51.06
CA ARG A 708 -24.66 -42.94 -52.30
C ARG A 708 -23.18 -42.63 -52.58
N SER A 709 -22.70 -41.40 -52.29
CA SER A 709 -21.44 -40.87 -52.79
C SER A 709 -20.34 -40.72 -51.69
N CYS A 710 -20.69 -40.71 -50.41
CA CYS A 710 -19.74 -40.43 -49.34
C CYS A 710 -19.67 -41.57 -48.33
N ASP A 711 -18.54 -42.28 -48.29
CA ASP A 711 -18.35 -43.42 -47.40
C ASP A 711 -18.34 -43.01 -45.92
N THR A 712 -17.70 -41.89 -45.59
CA THR A 712 -17.69 -41.33 -44.22
C THR A 712 -19.11 -41.04 -43.72
N TYR A 713 -19.97 -40.43 -44.57
CA TYR A 713 -21.35 -40.16 -44.21
C TYR A 713 -22.15 -41.45 -44.01
N ARG A 714 -21.95 -42.45 -44.91
CA ARG A 714 -22.59 -43.74 -44.81
C ARG A 714 -22.23 -44.50 -43.54
N GLN A 715 -20.97 -44.44 -43.13
CA GLN A 715 -20.52 -45.00 -41.86
C GLN A 715 -21.20 -44.36 -40.65
N ILE A 716 -21.26 -43.01 -40.62
CA ILE A 716 -21.97 -42.26 -39.58
C ILE A 716 -23.45 -42.63 -39.56
N ALA A 717 -24.10 -42.70 -40.73
CA ALA A 717 -25.51 -43.06 -40.84
C ALA A 717 -25.80 -44.50 -40.34
N LYS A 718 -24.98 -45.48 -40.73
CA LYS A 718 -25.09 -46.87 -40.28
C LYS A 718 -24.87 -47.06 -38.79
N SER A 719 -24.13 -46.17 -38.15
CA SER A 719 -23.92 -46.20 -36.68
C SER A 719 -25.12 -45.68 -35.88
N GLN A 720 -26.04 -44.95 -36.51
CA GLN A 720 -27.17 -44.26 -35.88
C GLN A 720 -28.55 -44.68 -36.34
N LEU A 721 -28.67 -45.20 -37.56
CA LEU A 721 -29.94 -45.60 -38.21
C LEU A 721 -29.91 -47.08 -38.55
N SER A 722 -31.04 -47.72 -38.43
CA SER A 722 -31.23 -49.09 -38.91
C SER A 722 -31.21 -49.18 -40.48
N GLU A 723 -30.92 -50.35 -41.03
CA GLU A 723 -30.89 -50.52 -42.47
C GLU A 723 -32.27 -50.23 -43.11
N GLU A 724 -33.37 -50.49 -42.37
CA GLU A 724 -34.70 -50.14 -42.81
C GLU A 724 -34.92 -48.65 -42.91
N GLU A 725 -34.48 -47.89 -41.92
CA GLU A 725 -34.55 -46.43 -41.89
C GLU A 725 -33.71 -45.81 -43.02
N ILE A 726 -32.52 -46.34 -43.25
CA ILE A 726 -31.64 -45.89 -44.34
C ILE A 726 -32.30 -46.14 -45.68
N ASN A 727 -32.83 -47.30 -45.88
CA ASN A 727 -33.50 -47.65 -47.16
C ASN A 727 -34.76 -46.82 -47.37
N LYS A 728 -35.56 -46.57 -46.35
CA LYS A 728 -36.73 -45.70 -46.38
C LYS A 728 -36.36 -44.25 -46.72
N SER A 729 -35.24 -43.76 -46.19
CA SER A 729 -34.73 -42.38 -46.44
C SER A 729 -34.20 -42.21 -47.89
N ILE A 730 -33.74 -43.28 -48.54
CA ILE A 730 -33.27 -43.26 -49.93
C ILE A 730 -34.43 -43.40 -50.89
N GLY A 731 -35.52 -44.15 -50.54
CA GLY A 731 -36.63 -44.46 -51.36
C GLY A 731 -37.86 -43.54 -51.29
N GLY A 732 -37.85 -42.54 -50.38
CA GLY A 732 -38.98 -41.64 -50.12
C GLY A 732 -39.18 -40.51 -51.13
N GLY A 733 -39.20 -40.78 -52.39
CA GLY A 733 -39.52 -39.84 -53.49
C GLY A 733 -40.66 -40.25 -54.42
N GLN A 734 -41.53 -41.24 -54.05
CA GLN A 734 -42.81 -41.54 -54.73
C GLN A 734 -43.75 -42.16 -53.68
N ASP A 735 -44.77 -41.41 -53.35
CA ASP A 735 -46.03 -41.66 -52.65
C ASP A 735 -46.23 -40.94 -51.34
N GLU A 736 -46.70 -39.70 -51.37
CA GLU A 736 -47.91 -39.05 -50.90
C GLU A 736 -47.84 -37.54 -51.03
#